data_2077c0328821a78644a489fbbf2a82df
#
_entry.id   2077c0328821a78644a489fbbf2a82df
#
_cell.length_a   1.000
_cell.length_b   1.000
_cell.length_c   1.000
_cell.angle_alpha   90.00
_cell.angle_beta   90.00
_cell.angle_gamma   90.00
#
_symmetry.space_group_name_H-M   'P 1'
#
loop_
_entity.id
_entity.type
_entity.pdbx_description
1 polymer ?
#
loop_
_entity_poly.entity_id
_entity_poly.type
_entity_poly.pdbx_seq_one_letter_code
_entity_poly.pdbx_strand_id
1 'polypeptide(L)'
;MKNIFLLFLTFSLPLNAQEISNDSIKIQNLEEVVVSSIRVQENIPIAFNNMSKDEISKRNLGQDLPILLNFLPNVVTTSDAGAGIGYTGIRIRGVNSQSTNVTINGISYNDAESLGTFWVDLPDFSSSVENLQVQRGIGTSVNGSSAFGASINILTDKISEKPYFENSGSIGSYNTVKNTIRFSTGLINNVFEFSGRLSKITSDGYIDRASSDLKSHFIQASYKKDKTLIKFLNFGGHEITYQAWNGIDSQILEDDRTYNPSGFYLDLEGNPQFHENEVDNYKQDHYQFHWAQSINSKIFSNLGLNLTNGKGYYEQYNENGNEDFITRKWLDNQFRVINYNLNYKGTKNDIILGSTYSEYDGDHFGETIWAQNSGDIEFTDRFYNGRGLKKDFSNFFKSIFQVSKKINIYTDLQLRKISYTTSGSTSNVSDLTVNKNYSFFNPKAGLNFQRDSKNRFYFSVARAFREPTRSDFENNIEIKPEELIDYEMGWNYSDDKFYFNSNLYYMNYKNQLVLTGALDDVGTPIRDNSGESFRKGIELESAYKLSKKINFSANISFSKNINRDFKTNFNGELVNLGDTKISFSPELISSTKLEFKPNQNIEISLLNKYIGDQYMSNTESDFSKLDSFGVTDLIIKYGFEKTSFFSEVSINLMINNILNKEYVSNGYYYTYDDTWSDPNSIITIEGTGYYPQAKRNFLLGITFKF
;
A
#
# COMPACT_ATOMS: atom_id res chain seq x y z
N MET A 1 21.66 31.82 -11.54
CA MET A 1 20.54 32.69 -11.90
C MET A 1 20.43 32.69 -13.42
N LYS A 2 19.55 31.90 -14.02
CA LYS A 2 19.13 32.01 -15.42
C LYS A 2 17.61 31.80 -15.46
N ASN A 3 16.92 32.79 -15.97
CA ASN A 3 15.49 32.98 -16.01
C ASN A 3 14.78 31.86 -16.76
N ILE A 4 13.83 31.20 -16.12
CA ILE A 4 12.82 30.37 -16.82
C ILE A 4 11.61 31.28 -17.05
N PHE A 5 11.43 31.69 -18.30
CA PHE A 5 10.23 32.36 -18.78
C PHE A 5 9.11 31.33 -18.95
N LEU A 6 8.07 31.45 -18.13
CA LEU A 6 6.82 30.73 -18.33
C LEU A 6 6.03 31.43 -19.44
N LEU A 7 5.89 30.78 -20.58
CA LEU A 7 5.04 31.25 -21.67
C LEU A 7 3.59 30.89 -21.38
N PHE A 8 2.81 31.85 -20.87
CA PHE A 8 1.35 31.76 -20.86
C PHE A 8 0.80 32.06 -22.25
N LEU A 9 0.34 31.04 -22.99
CA LEU A 9 -0.47 31.23 -24.17
C LEU A 9 -1.89 31.62 -23.76
N THR A 10 -2.23 32.91 -23.89
CA THR A 10 -3.60 33.38 -23.74
C THR A 10 -4.37 33.14 -25.03
N PHE A 11 -5.22 32.11 -25.03
CA PHE A 11 -6.25 31.95 -26.07
C PHE A 11 -7.46 32.84 -25.72
N SER A 12 -7.63 33.94 -26.41
CA SER A 12 -8.87 34.75 -26.36
C SER A 12 -9.91 34.14 -27.29
N LEU A 13 -10.90 33.47 -26.75
CA LEU A 13 -12.12 33.06 -27.47
C LEU A 13 -13.20 34.13 -27.26
N PRO A 14 -13.95 34.53 -28.30
CA PRO A 14 -15.04 35.48 -28.16
C PRO A 14 -16.22 34.82 -27.38
N LEU A 15 -16.59 35.43 -26.28
CA LEU A 15 -17.78 35.08 -25.47
C LEU A 15 -19.02 35.71 -26.13
N ASN A 16 -19.83 34.89 -26.79
CA ASN A 16 -21.21 35.26 -27.10
C ASN A 16 -22.07 34.93 -25.87
N ALA A 17 -22.59 35.94 -25.20
CA ALA A 17 -23.54 35.81 -24.11
C ALA A 17 -24.90 35.43 -24.68
N GLN A 18 -25.34 34.20 -24.42
CA GLN A 18 -26.73 33.76 -24.63
C GLN A 18 -27.45 33.72 -23.29
N GLU A 19 -28.61 34.34 -23.21
CA GLU A 19 -29.49 34.34 -22.05
C GLU A 19 -29.83 32.88 -21.61
N ILE A 20 -29.61 32.60 -20.32
CA ILE A 20 -29.82 31.28 -19.72
C ILE A 20 -31.25 31.23 -19.17
N SER A 21 -32.06 30.35 -19.70
CA SER A 21 -33.33 29.91 -19.10
C SER A 21 -33.07 29.23 -17.75
N ASN A 22 -33.89 29.55 -16.74
CA ASN A 22 -33.89 28.98 -15.40
C ASN A 22 -34.27 27.49 -15.41
N ASP A 23 -33.36 26.60 -15.82
CA ASP A 23 -33.41 25.22 -15.46
C ASP A 23 -32.67 25.04 -14.13
N SER A 24 -33.31 24.41 -13.17
CA SER A 24 -32.81 24.13 -11.84
C SER A 24 -31.48 23.38 -11.92
N ILE A 25 -30.37 24.11 -11.87
CA ILE A 25 -29.01 23.56 -11.84
C ILE A 25 -28.88 22.81 -10.50
N LYS A 26 -28.85 21.47 -10.55
CA LYS A 26 -28.39 20.67 -9.41
C LYS A 26 -27.00 21.18 -9.05
N ILE A 27 -26.87 21.84 -7.90
CA ILE A 27 -25.57 22.24 -7.34
C ILE A 27 -24.80 20.94 -7.13
N GLN A 28 -23.81 20.68 -7.98
CA GLN A 28 -22.98 19.51 -7.86
C GLN A 28 -22.12 19.66 -6.59
N ASN A 29 -22.19 18.71 -5.68
CA ASN A 29 -21.44 18.76 -4.43
C ASN A 29 -19.93 18.76 -4.75
N LEU A 30 -19.19 19.78 -4.31
CA LEU A 30 -17.76 19.92 -4.57
C LEU A 30 -16.94 18.73 -4.07
N GLU A 31 -17.36 18.10 -2.98
CA GLU A 31 -16.71 16.88 -2.46
C GLU A 31 -16.83 15.74 -3.48
N GLU A 32 -17.98 15.57 -4.13
CA GLU A 32 -18.18 14.55 -5.16
C GLU A 32 -17.33 14.84 -6.41
N VAL A 33 -17.12 16.11 -6.74
CA VAL A 33 -16.25 16.52 -7.86
C VAL A 33 -14.80 16.20 -7.56
N VAL A 34 -14.32 16.50 -6.36
CA VAL A 34 -12.96 16.15 -5.92
C VAL A 34 -12.78 14.63 -5.98
N VAL A 35 -13.70 13.87 -5.38
CA VAL A 35 -13.67 12.41 -5.40
C VAL A 35 -13.65 11.87 -6.82
N SER A 36 -14.49 12.39 -7.70
CA SER A 36 -14.56 11.92 -9.10
C SER A 36 -13.32 12.27 -9.92
N SER A 37 -12.55 13.28 -9.51
CA SER A 37 -11.31 13.66 -10.19
C SER A 37 -10.13 12.76 -9.87
N ILE A 38 -10.10 12.18 -8.67
CA ILE A 38 -8.97 11.37 -8.17
C ILE A 38 -9.26 9.86 -8.16
N ARG A 39 -10.46 9.42 -8.55
CA ARG A 39 -10.89 8.01 -8.51
C ARG A 39 -11.37 7.48 -9.85
N VAL A 40 -11.29 6.16 -9.99
CA VAL A 40 -11.95 5.44 -11.07
C VAL A 40 -13.45 5.36 -10.81
N GLN A 41 -14.23 5.71 -11.81
CA GLN A 41 -15.67 5.53 -11.85
C GLN A 41 -16.03 4.35 -12.76
N GLU A 42 -17.26 3.86 -12.68
CA GLU A 42 -17.70 2.71 -13.47
C GLU A 42 -17.57 2.89 -15.00
N ASN A 43 -17.59 4.13 -15.50
CA ASN A 43 -17.40 4.44 -16.92
C ASN A 43 -15.91 4.40 -17.38
N ILE A 44 -14.96 4.13 -16.48
CA ILE A 44 -13.54 3.95 -16.79
C ILE A 44 -13.24 2.44 -16.89
N PRO A 45 -12.56 1.99 -17.96
CA PRO A 45 -12.32 0.57 -18.22
C PRO A 45 -11.11 0.04 -17.42
N ILE A 46 -11.21 0.00 -16.11
CA ILE A 46 -10.18 -0.48 -15.17
C ILE A 46 -10.88 -1.35 -14.12
N ALA A 47 -10.24 -2.46 -13.72
CA ALA A 47 -10.72 -3.31 -12.64
C ALA A 47 -10.48 -2.65 -11.27
N PHE A 48 -11.52 -2.48 -10.46
CA PHE A 48 -11.39 -1.88 -9.13
C PHE A 48 -12.43 -2.42 -8.14
N ASN A 49 -12.11 -2.29 -6.85
CA ASN A 49 -13.04 -2.50 -5.74
C ASN A 49 -13.04 -1.28 -4.82
N ASN A 50 -14.18 -0.95 -4.28
CA ASN A 50 -14.33 0.05 -3.23
C ASN A 50 -14.59 -0.64 -1.89
N MET A 51 -14.10 -0.04 -0.81
CA MET A 51 -14.42 -0.41 0.57
C MET A 51 -14.90 0.84 1.31
N SER A 52 -16.13 0.81 1.81
CA SER A 52 -16.75 1.91 2.51
C SER A 52 -16.27 2.01 3.97
N LYS A 53 -16.49 3.17 4.61
CA LYS A 53 -16.22 3.39 6.03
C LYS A 53 -16.91 2.36 6.93
N ASP A 54 -18.18 2.00 6.63
CA ASP A 54 -18.91 0.98 7.40
C ASP A 54 -18.23 -0.39 7.32
N GLU A 55 -17.77 -0.81 6.14
CA GLU A 55 -17.06 -2.08 5.97
C GLU A 55 -15.70 -2.08 6.67
N ILE A 56 -14.97 -0.98 6.61
CA ILE A 56 -13.69 -0.80 7.32
C ILE A 56 -13.92 -0.87 8.83
N SER A 57 -14.87 -0.12 9.36
CA SER A 57 -15.12 0.01 10.81
C SER A 57 -15.49 -1.30 11.50
N LYS A 58 -16.14 -2.23 10.80
CA LYS A 58 -16.50 -3.55 11.32
C LYS A 58 -15.29 -4.42 11.68
N ARG A 59 -14.16 -4.15 11.04
CA ARG A 59 -12.94 -4.95 11.14
C ARG A 59 -11.76 -4.20 11.72
N ASN A 60 -11.84 -2.88 11.87
CA ASN A 60 -10.77 -2.04 12.39
C ASN A 60 -10.68 -2.12 13.92
N LEU A 61 -10.08 -3.18 14.45
CA LEU A 61 -9.89 -3.43 15.87
C LEU A 61 -8.43 -3.28 16.34
N GLY A 62 -7.55 -2.70 15.47
CA GLY A 62 -6.14 -2.46 15.76
C GLY A 62 -5.21 -2.94 14.65
N GLN A 63 -5.72 -3.76 13.73
CA GLN A 63 -4.92 -4.27 12.62
C GLN A 63 -4.59 -3.15 11.64
N ASP A 64 -3.46 -3.31 10.97
CA ASP A 64 -3.03 -2.40 9.91
C ASP A 64 -3.93 -2.49 8.67
N LEU A 65 -3.91 -1.44 7.88
CA LEU A 65 -4.79 -1.30 6.73
C LEU A 65 -4.68 -2.45 5.71
N PRO A 66 -3.51 -3.03 5.37
CA PRO A 66 -3.42 -4.20 4.50
C PRO A 66 -4.29 -5.37 4.95
N ILE A 67 -4.31 -5.67 6.25
CA ILE A 67 -5.07 -6.80 6.80
C ILE A 67 -6.58 -6.64 6.55
N LEU A 68 -7.07 -5.39 6.57
CA LEU A 68 -8.47 -5.09 6.25
C LEU A 68 -8.82 -5.37 4.78
N LEU A 69 -7.82 -5.36 3.89
CA LEU A 69 -7.97 -5.60 2.46
C LEU A 69 -7.85 -7.07 2.05
N ASN A 70 -7.49 -7.97 2.97
CA ASN A 70 -7.15 -9.36 2.66
C ASN A 70 -8.21 -10.13 1.86
N PHE A 71 -9.50 -9.81 2.04
CA PHE A 71 -10.60 -10.53 1.37
C PHE A 71 -10.99 -9.93 0.00
N LEU A 72 -10.29 -8.90 -0.47
CA LEU A 72 -10.47 -8.38 -1.83
C LEU A 72 -9.91 -9.35 -2.87
N PRO A 73 -10.41 -9.29 -4.13
CA PRO A 73 -9.94 -10.15 -5.21
C PRO A 73 -8.44 -10.02 -5.45
N ASN A 74 -7.76 -11.17 -5.57
CA ASN A 74 -6.35 -11.30 -5.92
C ASN A 74 -5.39 -10.54 -4.98
N VAL A 75 -5.73 -10.48 -3.69
CA VAL A 75 -4.94 -9.86 -2.63
C VAL A 75 -4.35 -10.92 -1.72
N VAL A 76 -3.08 -10.78 -1.36
CA VAL A 76 -2.37 -11.54 -0.32
C VAL A 76 -1.78 -10.55 0.66
N THR A 77 -1.97 -10.78 1.97
CA THR A 77 -1.42 -9.93 3.03
C THR A 77 -0.47 -10.71 3.91
N THR A 78 0.50 -10.01 4.48
CA THR A 78 1.55 -10.59 5.32
C THR A 78 1.69 -9.79 6.62
N SER A 79 2.23 -10.41 7.66
CA SER A 79 2.55 -9.76 8.93
C SER A 79 3.80 -10.40 9.51
N ASP A 80 4.82 -9.60 9.80
CA ASP A 80 6.09 -10.10 10.33
C ASP A 80 5.94 -10.50 11.80
N ALA A 81 5.21 -9.69 12.59
CA ALA A 81 4.82 -10.04 13.96
C ALA A 81 3.70 -11.10 14.05
N GLY A 82 3.19 -11.59 12.92
CA GLY A 82 2.24 -12.69 12.77
C GLY A 82 0.79 -12.39 13.14
N ALA A 83 0.48 -11.25 13.78
CA ALA A 83 -0.86 -10.91 14.27
C ALA A 83 -1.54 -9.74 13.54
N GLY A 84 -0.93 -9.21 12.49
CA GLY A 84 -1.49 -8.14 11.65
C GLY A 84 -1.36 -6.74 12.22
N ILE A 85 -0.45 -6.51 13.15
CA ILE A 85 -0.09 -5.23 13.77
C ILE A 85 1.42 -5.07 13.67
N GLY A 86 1.92 -3.86 13.39
CA GLY A 86 3.32 -3.57 13.18
C GLY A 86 3.71 -3.64 11.70
N TYR A 87 4.73 -4.42 11.35
CA TYR A 87 5.12 -4.58 9.94
C TYR A 87 4.17 -5.52 9.22
N THR A 88 3.44 -4.96 8.25
CA THR A 88 2.49 -5.67 7.41
C THR A 88 2.70 -5.34 5.93
N GLY A 89 2.41 -6.32 5.08
CA GLY A 89 2.56 -6.19 3.64
C GLY A 89 1.29 -6.54 2.86
N ILE A 90 1.26 -6.12 1.61
CA ILE A 90 0.18 -6.44 0.66
C ILE A 90 0.77 -6.71 -0.73
N ARG A 91 0.25 -7.75 -1.38
CA ARG A 91 0.51 -8.05 -2.80
C ARG A 91 -0.82 -8.14 -3.54
N ILE A 92 -0.90 -7.53 -4.71
CA ILE A 92 -2.09 -7.51 -5.57
C ILE A 92 -1.70 -8.10 -6.93
N ARG A 93 -2.32 -9.20 -7.36
CA ARG A 93 -1.89 -9.99 -8.54
C ARG A 93 -0.41 -10.46 -8.45
N GLY A 94 0.08 -10.72 -7.24
CA GLY A 94 1.49 -11.06 -6.99
C GLY A 94 2.46 -9.87 -7.16
N VAL A 95 1.96 -8.65 -7.40
CA VAL A 95 2.78 -7.43 -7.47
C VAL A 95 3.08 -6.94 -6.06
N ASN A 96 4.34 -6.61 -5.79
CA ASN A 96 4.83 -6.19 -4.47
C ASN A 96 4.45 -4.74 -4.11
N SER A 97 4.78 -4.32 -2.88
CA SER A 97 4.51 -2.96 -2.37
C SER A 97 5.17 -1.87 -3.22
N GLN A 98 6.38 -2.09 -3.74
CA GLN A 98 7.13 -1.13 -4.55
C GLN A 98 6.50 -0.89 -5.94
N SER A 99 5.65 -1.79 -6.40
CA SER A 99 4.88 -1.68 -7.65
C SER A 99 3.40 -1.36 -7.40
N THR A 100 3.03 -1.13 -6.13
CA THR A 100 1.68 -0.75 -5.70
C THR A 100 1.69 0.71 -5.25
N ASN A 101 1.01 1.56 -6.00
CA ASN A 101 0.89 2.97 -5.66
C ASN A 101 -0.16 3.19 -4.56
N VAL A 102 0.16 4.03 -3.58
CA VAL A 102 -0.77 4.45 -2.53
C VAL A 102 -0.95 5.97 -2.58
N THR A 103 -2.21 6.42 -2.57
CA THR A 103 -2.52 7.85 -2.49
C THR A 103 -3.44 8.15 -1.33
N ILE A 104 -3.21 9.28 -0.66
CA ILE A 104 -4.12 9.85 0.34
C ILE A 104 -4.65 11.17 -0.21
N ASN A 105 -5.97 11.24 -0.44
CA ASN A 105 -6.65 12.39 -1.06
C ASN A 105 -6.06 12.79 -2.43
N GLY A 106 -5.55 11.80 -3.21
CA GLY A 106 -4.93 12.01 -4.52
C GLY A 106 -3.47 12.48 -4.48
N ILE A 107 -2.84 12.52 -3.31
CA ILE A 107 -1.41 12.78 -3.15
C ILE A 107 -0.68 11.47 -2.91
N SER A 108 0.42 11.22 -3.62
CA SER A 108 1.22 10.01 -3.46
C SER A 108 1.81 9.91 -2.05
N TYR A 109 1.69 8.73 -1.46
CA TYR A 109 2.17 8.43 -0.11
C TYR A 109 3.43 7.54 -0.12
N ASN A 110 3.65 6.75 -1.17
CA ASN A 110 4.84 5.90 -1.26
C ASN A 110 6.12 6.68 -0.96
N ASP A 111 7.04 6.07 -0.23
CA ASP A 111 8.39 6.59 -0.10
C ASP A 111 9.05 6.75 -1.47
N ALA A 112 9.78 7.84 -1.67
CA ALA A 112 10.25 8.22 -2.99
C ALA A 112 11.48 7.41 -3.46
N GLU A 113 12.32 6.90 -2.54
CA GLU A 113 13.51 6.12 -2.87
C GLU A 113 13.24 4.63 -2.90
N SER A 114 12.54 4.08 -1.90
CA SER A 114 12.18 2.66 -1.85
C SER A 114 10.98 2.32 -2.74
N LEU A 115 10.15 3.31 -3.12
CA LEU A 115 8.86 3.16 -3.81
C LEU A 115 7.84 2.33 -3.02
N GLY A 116 8.17 1.90 -1.81
CA GLY A 116 7.33 1.11 -0.93
C GLY A 116 6.35 1.96 -0.12
N THR A 117 5.48 1.27 0.60
CA THR A 117 4.60 1.86 1.62
C THR A 117 4.81 1.09 2.91
N PHE A 118 5.24 1.79 3.94
CA PHE A 118 5.37 1.27 5.29
C PHE A 118 4.08 1.58 6.04
N TRP A 119 3.24 0.55 6.22
CA TRP A 119 1.90 0.73 6.79
C TRP A 119 1.95 1.00 8.29
N VAL A 120 3.02 0.57 8.94
CA VAL A 120 3.31 0.82 10.35
C VAL A 120 3.41 2.32 10.67
N ASP A 121 3.80 3.16 9.69
CA ASP A 121 3.85 4.63 9.80
C ASP A 121 2.46 5.30 9.77
N LEU A 122 1.41 4.52 9.47
CA LEU A 122 0.01 4.96 9.45
C LEU A 122 -0.87 4.23 10.49
N PRO A 123 -0.50 4.23 11.79
CA PRO A 123 -1.24 3.49 12.80
C PRO A 123 -2.69 3.96 12.90
N ASP A 124 -3.64 3.01 12.91
CA ASP A 124 -5.08 3.29 12.97
C ASP A 124 -5.57 4.32 11.94
N PHE A 125 -4.87 4.48 10.82
CA PHE A 125 -5.32 5.43 9.78
C PHE A 125 -6.69 5.07 9.23
N SER A 126 -7.02 3.78 9.26
CA SER A 126 -8.34 3.22 8.91
C SER A 126 -9.51 3.91 9.64
N SER A 127 -9.30 4.40 10.85
CA SER A 127 -10.29 5.17 11.62
C SER A 127 -10.59 6.57 11.03
N SER A 128 -9.73 7.09 10.16
CA SER A 128 -9.91 8.38 9.46
C SER A 128 -10.23 8.21 7.98
N VAL A 129 -10.55 6.99 7.53
CA VAL A 129 -10.85 6.68 6.12
C VAL A 129 -12.36 6.69 5.88
N GLU A 130 -12.81 7.54 4.96
CA GLU A 130 -14.20 7.56 4.49
C GLU A 130 -14.46 6.47 3.45
N ASN A 131 -13.51 6.25 2.58
CA ASN A 131 -13.60 5.24 1.53
C ASN A 131 -12.21 4.90 0.99
N LEU A 132 -12.02 3.65 0.59
CA LEU A 132 -10.81 3.14 -0.01
C LEU A 132 -11.15 2.48 -1.35
N GLN A 133 -10.31 2.70 -2.36
CA GLN A 133 -10.44 2.05 -3.67
C GLN A 133 -9.14 1.34 -4.02
N VAL A 134 -9.23 0.05 -4.32
CA VAL A 134 -8.13 -0.75 -4.86
C VAL A 134 -8.34 -0.90 -6.36
N GLN A 135 -7.40 -0.42 -7.16
CA GLN A 135 -7.34 -0.60 -8.62
C GLN A 135 -6.28 -1.66 -8.92
N ARG A 136 -6.62 -2.62 -9.78
CA ARG A 136 -5.71 -3.69 -10.21
C ARG A 136 -5.18 -3.39 -11.60
N GLY A 137 -3.92 -3.75 -11.89
CA GLY A 137 -3.22 -3.40 -13.12
C GLY A 137 -2.73 -1.94 -13.12
N ILE A 138 -2.44 -1.40 -14.29
CA ILE A 138 -1.97 -0.03 -14.44
C ILE A 138 -3.10 0.95 -14.08
N GLY A 139 -2.91 1.70 -13.00
CA GLY A 139 -3.85 2.71 -12.53
C GLY A 139 -3.96 3.93 -13.43
N THR A 140 -4.92 4.82 -13.15
CA THR A 140 -5.06 6.10 -13.89
C THR A 140 -3.91 7.06 -13.55
N SER A 141 -3.58 7.97 -14.46
CA SER A 141 -2.51 8.97 -14.25
C SER A 141 -2.79 9.96 -13.12
N VAL A 142 -4.05 10.06 -12.67
CA VAL A 142 -4.47 10.86 -11.51
C VAL A 142 -3.89 10.31 -10.19
N ASN A 143 -3.57 9.01 -10.15
CA ASN A 143 -2.97 8.38 -8.96
C ASN A 143 -1.49 8.80 -8.73
N GLY A 144 -0.94 9.64 -9.61
CA GLY A 144 0.44 10.07 -9.54
C GLY A 144 1.39 9.21 -10.37
N SER A 145 2.66 9.30 -10.03
CA SER A 145 3.75 8.77 -10.84
C SER A 145 3.94 7.25 -10.72
N SER A 146 3.56 6.65 -9.59
CA SER A 146 3.89 5.26 -9.24
C SER A 146 2.79 4.24 -9.57
N ALA A 147 1.74 4.60 -10.32
CA ALA A 147 0.62 3.71 -10.67
C ALA A 147 1.06 2.68 -11.73
N PHE A 148 1.81 1.64 -11.30
CA PHE A 148 2.44 0.64 -12.17
C PHE A 148 1.70 -0.70 -12.18
N GLY A 149 1.67 -1.44 -11.07
CA GLY A 149 1.05 -2.77 -10.99
C GLY A 149 -0.29 -2.83 -10.30
N ALA A 150 -0.50 -1.93 -9.32
CA ALA A 150 -1.76 -1.73 -8.62
C ALA A 150 -1.81 -0.31 -8.02
N SER A 151 -2.99 0.11 -7.57
CA SER A 151 -3.14 1.39 -6.84
C SER A 151 -4.16 1.28 -5.72
N ILE A 152 -3.82 1.84 -4.55
CA ILE A 152 -4.70 1.95 -3.39
C ILE A 152 -4.97 3.45 -3.16
N ASN A 153 -6.22 3.86 -3.34
CA ASN A 153 -6.62 5.25 -3.21
C ASN A 153 -7.45 5.45 -1.94
N ILE A 154 -6.90 6.18 -1.00
CA ILE A 154 -7.51 6.44 0.31
C ILE A 154 -8.12 7.84 0.29
N LEU A 155 -9.40 7.94 0.66
CA LEU A 155 -10.05 9.20 0.97
C LEU A 155 -10.25 9.31 2.47
N THR A 156 -9.81 10.41 3.04
CA THR A 156 -10.01 10.72 4.45
C THR A 156 -11.44 11.20 4.70
N ASP A 157 -11.79 11.31 5.97
CA ASP A 157 -13.12 11.71 6.42
C ASP A 157 -13.67 12.92 5.66
N LYS A 158 -14.95 12.83 5.29
CA LYS A 158 -15.70 13.97 4.76
C LYS A 158 -16.07 14.95 5.87
N ILE A 159 -16.48 16.15 5.48
CA ILE A 159 -17.02 17.17 6.40
C ILE A 159 -18.26 16.62 7.10
N SER A 160 -18.25 16.65 8.43
CA SER A 160 -19.42 16.27 9.23
C SER A 160 -20.40 17.45 9.34
N GLU A 161 -21.68 17.20 9.04
CA GLU A 161 -22.71 18.23 9.21
C GLU A 161 -23.08 18.49 10.68
N LYS A 162 -22.98 17.43 11.51
CA LYS A 162 -23.34 17.46 12.93
C LYS A 162 -22.11 17.26 13.82
N PRO A 163 -22.08 17.88 14.99
CA PRO A 163 -21.04 17.61 15.97
C PRO A 163 -21.15 16.14 16.44
N TYR A 164 -20.01 15.55 16.74
CA TYR A 164 -19.95 14.24 17.39
C TYR A 164 -18.67 14.12 18.24
N PHE A 165 -18.75 13.26 19.22
CA PHE A 165 -17.61 12.71 19.94
C PHE A 165 -17.74 11.19 19.91
N GLU A 166 -16.65 10.50 19.60
CA GLU A 166 -16.59 9.05 19.50
C GLU A 166 -15.36 8.55 20.27
N ASN A 167 -15.58 7.56 21.12
CA ASN A 167 -14.51 6.80 21.77
C ASN A 167 -14.65 5.34 21.35
N SER A 168 -13.58 4.77 20.79
CA SER A 168 -13.51 3.35 20.46
C SER A 168 -12.27 2.72 21.07
N GLY A 169 -12.47 1.59 21.74
CA GLY A 169 -11.42 0.78 22.31
C GLY A 169 -11.52 -0.67 21.88
N SER A 170 -10.40 -1.36 21.79
CA SER A 170 -10.37 -2.82 21.61
C SER A 170 -9.28 -3.46 22.45
N ILE A 171 -9.52 -4.71 22.82
CA ILE A 171 -8.56 -5.61 23.47
C ILE A 171 -8.52 -6.93 22.73
N GLY A 172 -7.42 -7.67 22.83
CA GLY A 172 -7.32 -8.97 22.17
C GLY A 172 -6.14 -9.81 22.58
N SER A 173 -5.93 -10.88 21.85
CA SER A 173 -4.78 -11.76 21.98
C SER A 173 -3.48 -10.98 21.88
N TYR A 174 -2.40 -11.52 22.47
CA TYR A 174 -1.06 -10.92 22.46
C TYR A 174 -1.02 -9.54 23.13
N ASN A 175 -1.75 -9.38 24.22
CA ASN A 175 -1.88 -8.11 24.96
C ASN A 175 -2.22 -6.92 24.08
N THR A 176 -2.91 -7.17 22.96
CA THR A 176 -3.32 -6.11 22.04
C THR A 176 -4.33 -5.18 22.69
N VAL A 177 -4.02 -3.88 22.69
CA VAL A 177 -4.91 -2.82 23.18
C VAL A 177 -4.91 -1.67 22.17
N LYS A 178 -6.10 -1.24 21.77
CA LYS A 178 -6.30 -0.02 20.98
C LYS A 178 -7.19 0.94 21.75
N ASN A 179 -6.88 2.22 21.67
CA ASN A 179 -7.76 3.30 22.14
C ASN A 179 -7.74 4.45 21.13
N THR A 180 -8.92 4.87 20.69
CA THR A 180 -9.09 5.90 19.67
C THR A 180 -10.18 6.87 20.09
N ILE A 181 -9.87 8.17 20.06
CA ILE A 181 -10.81 9.25 20.27
C ILE A 181 -10.96 10.02 18.96
N ARG A 182 -12.22 10.27 18.57
CA ARG A 182 -12.56 11.07 17.39
C ARG A 182 -13.60 12.12 17.76
N PHE A 183 -13.50 13.28 17.13
CA PHE A 183 -14.48 14.35 17.32
C PHE A 183 -14.66 15.19 16.06
N SER A 184 -15.79 15.85 15.96
CA SER A 184 -16.04 16.93 15.01
C SER A 184 -16.93 17.99 15.63
N THR A 185 -16.68 19.24 15.27
CA THR A 185 -17.57 20.37 15.65
C THR A 185 -18.88 20.36 14.86
N GLY A 186 -18.97 19.55 13.81
CA GLY A 186 -19.97 19.74 12.77
C GLY A 186 -19.74 21.06 12.03
N LEU A 187 -20.63 21.38 11.09
CA LEU A 187 -20.55 22.64 10.34
C LEU A 187 -20.98 23.84 11.21
N ILE A 188 -20.00 24.64 11.63
CA ILE A 188 -20.21 25.92 12.29
C ILE A 188 -20.65 26.94 11.24
N ASN A 189 -21.83 27.57 11.44
CA ASN A 189 -22.44 28.54 10.51
C ASN A 189 -22.60 27.98 9.08
N ASN A 190 -22.72 26.67 8.93
CA ASN A 190 -22.76 25.96 7.64
C ASN A 190 -21.53 26.17 6.74
N VAL A 191 -20.40 26.59 7.30
CA VAL A 191 -19.18 26.98 6.55
C VAL A 191 -17.92 26.27 7.03
N PHE A 192 -17.69 26.24 8.35
CA PHE A 192 -16.45 25.71 8.92
C PHE A 192 -16.69 24.42 9.67
N GLU A 193 -15.72 23.49 9.55
CA GLU A 193 -15.69 22.29 10.37
C GLU A 193 -14.26 22.06 10.86
N PHE A 194 -14.14 21.65 12.11
CA PHE A 194 -12.90 21.17 12.70
C PHE A 194 -13.12 19.77 13.27
N SER A 195 -12.29 18.84 12.88
CA SER A 195 -12.35 17.45 13.34
C SER A 195 -10.96 16.88 13.63
N GLY A 196 -10.93 15.83 14.44
CA GLY A 196 -9.68 15.21 14.79
C GLY A 196 -9.83 13.78 15.34
N ARG A 197 -8.68 13.09 15.35
CA ARG A 197 -8.50 11.77 15.92
C ARG A 197 -7.15 11.68 16.62
N LEU A 198 -7.15 11.02 17.79
CA LEU A 198 -5.95 10.57 18.49
C LEU A 198 -6.09 9.06 18.70
N SER A 199 -5.02 8.31 18.47
CA SER A 199 -5.02 6.86 18.63
C SER A 199 -3.72 6.36 19.23
N LYS A 200 -3.84 5.30 20.04
CA LYS A 200 -2.73 4.48 20.50
C LYS A 200 -3.08 3.01 20.34
N ILE A 201 -2.12 2.22 19.82
CA ILE A 201 -2.19 0.77 19.72
C ILE A 201 -0.92 0.20 20.37
N THR A 202 -1.09 -0.85 21.15
CA THR A 202 0.02 -1.66 21.68
C THR A 202 -0.29 -3.14 21.44
N SER A 203 0.72 -3.94 21.17
CA SER A 203 0.63 -5.39 21.01
C SER A 203 1.98 -6.02 21.29
N ASP A 204 2.02 -7.24 21.84
CA ASP A 204 3.25 -8.00 21.99
C ASP A 204 3.61 -8.79 20.72
N GLY A 205 2.66 -8.89 19.75
CA GLY A 205 2.81 -9.74 18.57
C GLY A 205 2.60 -11.23 18.86
N TYR A 206 2.50 -12.04 17.80
CA TYR A 206 2.48 -13.51 17.92
C TYR A 206 3.89 -14.08 18.03
N ILE A 207 4.84 -13.47 17.35
CA ILE A 207 6.27 -13.82 17.37
C ILE A 207 6.86 -13.24 18.66
N ASP A 208 7.78 -13.96 19.30
CA ASP A 208 8.41 -13.56 20.55
C ASP A 208 9.10 -12.20 20.43
N ARG A 209 8.89 -11.35 21.43
CA ARG A 209 9.43 -9.96 21.47
C ARG A 209 8.96 -9.03 20.33
N ALA A 210 8.09 -9.47 19.42
CA ALA A 210 7.60 -8.65 18.30
C ALA A 210 6.61 -7.56 18.75
N SER A 211 6.98 -6.80 19.80
CA SER A 211 6.12 -5.76 20.37
C SER A 211 5.98 -4.55 19.47
N SER A 212 4.83 -3.88 19.57
CA SER A 212 4.52 -2.63 18.88
C SER A 212 3.92 -1.61 19.85
N ASP A 213 4.44 -0.37 19.88
CA ASP A 213 3.85 0.81 20.52
C ASP A 213 3.63 1.88 19.45
N LEU A 214 2.40 2.02 18.98
CA LEU A 214 2.02 2.82 17.84
C LEU A 214 1.14 3.97 18.28
N LYS A 215 1.50 5.21 17.94
CA LYS A 215 0.74 6.42 18.22
C LYS A 215 0.44 7.15 16.94
N SER A 216 -0.76 7.71 16.81
CA SER A 216 -1.10 8.52 15.64
C SER A 216 -2.11 9.62 15.95
N HIS A 217 -2.08 10.63 15.11
CA HIS A 217 -3.03 11.72 15.12
C HIS A 217 -3.56 12.02 13.73
N PHE A 218 -4.73 12.64 13.68
CA PHE A 218 -5.33 13.19 12.46
C PHE A 218 -6.12 14.44 12.86
N ILE A 219 -5.85 15.56 12.21
CA ILE A 219 -6.53 16.83 12.43
C ILE A 219 -6.96 17.37 11.07
N GLN A 220 -8.20 17.81 10.97
CA GLN A 220 -8.74 18.41 9.76
C GLN A 220 -9.44 19.72 10.10
N ALA A 221 -9.14 20.78 9.34
CA ALA A 221 -9.88 22.01 9.32
C ALA A 221 -10.45 22.22 7.91
N SER A 222 -11.75 22.46 7.81
CA SER A 222 -12.46 22.55 6.54
C SER A 222 -13.23 23.86 6.42
N TYR A 223 -13.18 24.46 5.24
CA TYR A 223 -14.01 25.60 4.84
C TYR A 223 -14.79 25.21 3.59
N LYS A 224 -16.12 25.31 3.65
CA LYS A 224 -17.02 25.01 2.54
C LYS A 224 -18.02 26.12 2.38
N LYS A 225 -17.95 26.87 1.30
CA LYS A 225 -18.92 27.90 1.00
C LYS A 225 -19.13 28.04 -0.50
N ASP A 226 -20.38 28.05 -0.94
CA ASP A 226 -20.79 28.24 -2.35
C ASP A 226 -20.02 27.32 -3.32
N LYS A 227 -19.02 27.87 -4.01
CA LYS A 227 -18.23 27.22 -5.05
C LYS A 227 -16.81 26.84 -4.58
N THR A 228 -16.52 26.98 -3.29
CA THR A 228 -15.17 26.81 -2.74
C THR A 228 -15.17 25.78 -1.61
N LEU A 229 -14.23 24.83 -1.69
CA LEU A 229 -13.91 23.90 -0.64
C LEU A 229 -12.41 23.98 -0.35
N ILE A 230 -12.05 24.24 0.91
CA ILE A 230 -10.66 24.21 1.37
C ILE A 230 -10.59 23.21 2.52
N LYS A 231 -9.56 22.35 2.50
CA LYS A 231 -9.22 21.46 3.61
C LYS A 231 -7.75 21.62 3.95
N PHE A 232 -7.45 21.74 5.21
CA PHE A 232 -6.12 21.58 5.76
C PHE A 232 -6.13 20.34 6.64
N LEU A 233 -5.15 19.46 6.43
CA LEU A 233 -4.98 18.22 7.19
C LEU A 233 -3.57 18.18 7.77
N ASN A 234 -3.48 17.74 9.02
CA ASN A 234 -2.23 17.29 9.62
C ASN A 234 -2.47 15.90 10.19
N PHE A 235 -1.67 14.94 9.78
CA PHE A 235 -1.73 13.59 10.31
C PHE A 235 -0.33 12.99 10.37
N GLY A 236 -0.16 12.02 11.25
CA GLY A 236 1.12 11.36 11.39
C GLY A 236 1.06 10.16 12.31
N GLY A 237 2.13 9.39 12.27
CA GLY A 237 2.39 8.24 13.12
C GLY A 237 3.75 8.32 13.77
N HIS A 238 3.87 7.67 14.92
CA HIS A 238 5.11 7.34 15.58
C HIS A 238 5.04 5.87 15.96
N GLU A 239 5.92 5.09 15.41
CA GLU A 239 6.05 3.68 15.68
C GLU A 239 7.31 3.40 16.49
N ILE A 240 7.21 2.45 17.42
CA ILE A 240 8.32 1.75 18.03
C ILE A 240 7.96 0.27 17.96
N THR A 241 8.67 -0.47 17.11
CA THR A 241 8.42 -1.89 16.89
C THR A 241 9.70 -2.67 17.12
N TYR A 242 9.62 -3.73 17.93
CA TYR A 242 10.73 -4.68 18.02
C TYR A 242 10.85 -5.45 16.72
N GLN A 243 12.07 -5.63 16.23
CA GLN A 243 12.34 -6.26 14.95
C GLN A 243 11.89 -7.73 14.93
N ALA A 244 11.11 -8.10 13.94
CA ALA A 244 10.65 -9.47 13.69
C ALA A 244 10.80 -9.88 12.22
N TRP A 245 11.69 -9.19 11.49
CA TRP A 245 11.87 -9.35 10.04
C TRP A 245 12.97 -10.35 9.65
N ASN A 246 13.66 -10.96 10.61
CA ASN A 246 14.71 -11.94 10.30
C ASN A 246 14.17 -13.33 9.94
N GLY A 247 12.91 -13.64 10.29
CA GLY A 247 12.30 -14.93 10.00
C GLY A 247 13.01 -16.09 10.74
N ILE A 248 12.54 -17.32 10.54
CA ILE A 248 13.09 -18.54 11.11
C ILE A 248 13.25 -19.61 10.03
N ASP A 249 14.26 -20.47 10.16
CA ASP A 249 14.46 -21.58 9.24
C ASP A 249 13.40 -22.70 9.41
N SER A 250 13.46 -23.72 8.55
CA SER A 250 12.47 -24.80 8.53
C SER A 250 12.50 -25.68 9.80
N GLN A 251 13.67 -25.87 10.40
CA GLN A 251 13.79 -26.68 11.62
C GLN A 251 13.20 -25.93 12.82
N ILE A 252 13.53 -24.66 12.97
CA ILE A 252 12.97 -23.82 14.05
C ILE A 252 11.45 -23.65 13.82
N LEU A 253 10.98 -23.55 12.59
CA LEU A 253 9.55 -23.48 12.28
C LEU A 253 8.76 -24.69 12.80
N GLU A 254 9.37 -25.88 12.85
CA GLU A 254 8.75 -27.11 13.39
C GLU A 254 8.85 -27.13 14.93
N ASP A 255 9.99 -26.74 15.47
CA ASP A 255 10.30 -26.86 16.91
C ASP A 255 9.70 -25.73 17.74
N ASP A 256 9.84 -24.47 17.27
CA ASP A 256 9.39 -23.26 17.96
C ASP A 256 8.94 -22.18 16.97
N ARG A 257 7.68 -22.22 16.59
CA ARG A 257 7.10 -21.29 15.59
C ARG A 257 7.11 -19.83 16.03
N THR A 258 7.28 -19.54 17.30
CA THR A 258 7.25 -18.15 17.82
C THR A 258 8.62 -17.57 18.01
N TYR A 259 9.67 -18.36 17.86
CA TYR A 259 11.03 -17.89 18.04
C TYR A 259 11.37 -16.68 17.16
N ASN A 260 12.03 -15.70 17.77
CA ASN A 260 12.53 -14.50 17.09
C ASN A 260 14.05 -14.42 17.26
N PRO A 261 14.84 -14.52 16.19
CA PRO A 261 16.31 -14.43 16.28
C PRO A 261 16.82 -13.00 16.47
N SER A 262 16.00 -11.96 16.27
CA SER A 262 16.43 -10.56 16.37
C SER A 262 16.95 -10.23 17.75
N GLY A 263 18.07 -9.51 17.78
CA GLY A 263 18.73 -9.07 19.02
C GLY A 263 19.44 -10.18 19.81
N PHE A 264 19.54 -11.40 19.28
CA PHE A 264 20.24 -12.49 19.93
C PHE A 264 21.74 -12.20 20.04
N TYR A 265 22.32 -12.49 21.21
CA TYR A 265 23.77 -12.50 21.45
C TYR A 265 24.11 -13.44 22.61
N LEU A 266 25.39 -13.80 22.75
CA LEU A 266 25.90 -14.55 23.88
C LEU A 266 26.58 -13.59 24.88
N ASP A 267 26.23 -13.72 26.17
CA ASP A 267 26.95 -12.96 27.20
C ASP A 267 28.37 -13.52 27.42
N LEU A 268 29.16 -12.86 28.28
CA LEU A 268 30.54 -13.27 28.57
C LEU A 268 30.66 -14.70 29.15
N GLU A 269 29.59 -15.26 29.68
CA GLU A 269 29.51 -16.63 30.21
C GLU A 269 28.99 -17.62 29.17
N GLY A 270 28.64 -17.15 27.96
CA GLY A 270 28.10 -17.96 26.88
C GLY A 270 26.60 -18.25 26.99
N ASN A 271 25.86 -17.50 27.81
CA ASN A 271 24.42 -17.67 27.92
C ASN A 271 23.68 -16.86 26.86
N PRO A 272 22.61 -17.42 26.25
CA PRO A 272 21.76 -16.70 25.31
C PRO A 272 21.10 -15.48 25.94
N GLN A 273 21.23 -14.34 25.28
CA GLN A 273 20.60 -13.07 25.65
C GLN A 273 19.93 -12.45 24.41
N PHE A 274 19.10 -11.45 24.66
CA PHE A 274 18.45 -10.70 23.59
C PHE A 274 18.51 -9.21 23.91
N HIS A 275 18.96 -8.41 22.94
CA HIS A 275 19.01 -6.97 23.09
C HIS A 275 17.59 -6.39 23.23
N GLU A 276 17.33 -5.68 24.33
CA GLU A 276 15.98 -5.19 24.65
C GLU A 276 15.50 -4.11 23.66
N ASN A 277 16.44 -3.35 23.06
CA ASN A 277 16.14 -2.23 22.19
C ASN A 277 16.45 -2.53 20.70
N GLU A 278 16.31 -3.78 20.28
CA GLU A 278 16.38 -4.17 18.86
C GLU A 278 15.11 -3.71 18.13
N VAL A 279 14.98 -2.39 17.98
CA VAL A 279 13.74 -1.75 17.51
C VAL A 279 13.92 -0.98 16.23
N ASP A 280 12.82 -0.83 15.48
CA ASP A 280 12.60 0.28 14.58
C ASP A 280 11.81 1.36 15.32
N ASN A 281 12.24 2.61 15.18
CA ASN A 281 11.65 3.77 15.83
C ASN A 281 11.60 4.92 14.82
N TYR A 282 10.46 5.07 14.18
CA TYR A 282 10.28 6.06 13.13
C TYR A 282 9.05 6.91 13.37
N LYS A 283 9.17 8.20 13.06
CA LYS A 283 8.08 9.17 13.15
C LYS A 283 7.92 9.87 11.81
N GLN A 284 6.67 9.96 11.34
CA GLN A 284 6.33 10.66 10.12
C GLN A 284 5.13 11.59 10.33
N ASP A 285 5.28 12.85 9.92
CA ASP A 285 4.24 13.89 9.98
C ASP A 285 3.93 14.43 8.58
N HIS A 286 2.64 14.50 8.23
CA HIS A 286 2.14 14.99 6.95
C HIS A 286 1.29 16.24 7.14
N TYR A 287 1.49 17.21 6.27
CA TYR A 287 0.71 18.44 6.18
C TYR A 287 0.14 18.55 4.78
N GLN A 288 -1.19 18.43 4.64
CA GLN A 288 -1.85 18.57 3.36
C GLN A 288 -2.74 19.80 3.32
N PHE A 289 -2.71 20.51 2.20
CA PHE A 289 -3.64 21.58 1.88
C PHE A 289 -4.34 21.24 0.57
N HIS A 290 -5.68 21.28 0.57
CA HIS A 290 -6.50 21.03 -0.60
C HIS A 290 -7.41 22.23 -0.84
N TRP A 291 -7.42 22.71 -2.07
CA TRP A 291 -8.35 23.76 -2.52
C TRP A 291 -9.07 23.27 -3.78
N ALA A 292 -10.39 23.21 -3.70
CA ALA A 292 -11.26 22.88 -4.81
C ALA A 292 -12.20 24.06 -5.10
N GLN A 293 -12.26 24.46 -6.36
CA GLN A 293 -13.04 25.61 -6.82
C GLN A 293 -13.91 25.20 -8.03
N SER A 294 -15.22 25.43 -7.92
CA SER A 294 -16.10 25.44 -9.08
C SER A 294 -16.00 26.79 -9.77
N ILE A 295 -15.37 26.86 -10.95
CA ILE A 295 -15.26 28.09 -11.73
C ILE A 295 -16.62 28.42 -12.36
N ASN A 296 -17.25 27.38 -12.93
CA ASN A 296 -18.63 27.41 -13.41
C ASN A 296 -19.25 26.00 -13.35
N SER A 297 -20.44 25.79 -13.88
CA SER A 297 -21.13 24.49 -13.84
C SER A 297 -20.42 23.33 -14.57
N LYS A 298 -19.39 23.62 -15.36
CA LYS A 298 -18.66 22.62 -16.15
C LYS A 298 -17.17 22.56 -15.84
N ILE A 299 -16.59 23.59 -15.22
CA ILE A 299 -15.14 23.68 -14.99
C ILE A 299 -14.87 23.74 -13.49
N PHE A 300 -14.01 22.84 -13.04
CA PHE A 300 -13.59 22.71 -11.65
C PHE A 300 -12.06 22.67 -11.60
N SER A 301 -11.49 23.32 -10.61
CA SER A 301 -10.04 23.36 -10.37
C SER A 301 -9.76 22.76 -8.98
N ASN A 302 -8.73 21.91 -8.89
CA ASN A 302 -8.26 21.32 -7.65
C ASN A 302 -6.76 21.54 -7.51
N LEU A 303 -6.33 22.07 -6.36
CA LEU A 303 -4.94 22.18 -5.96
C LEU A 303 -4.74 21.35 -4.69
N GLY A 304 -3.73 20.50 -4.68
CA GLY A 304 -3.24 19.77 -3.51
C GLY A 304 -1.78 20.11 -3.25
N LEU A 305 -1.44 20.43 -2.02
CA LEU A 305 -0.07 20.61 -1.55
C LEU A 305 0.19 19.62 -0.43
N ASN A 306 1.41 19.08 -0.37
CA ASN A 306 1.83 18.21 0.72
C ASN A 306 3.26 18.50 1.13
N LEU A 307 3.49 18.43 2.44
CA LEU A 307 4.81 18.37 3.06
C LEU A 307 4.80 17.17 4.02
N THR A 308 5.74 16.28 3.85
CA THR A 308 6.01 15.17 4.76
C THR A 308 7.38 15.35 5.37
N ASN A 309 7.49 15.18 6.69
CA ASN A 309 8.77 15.09 7.39
C ASN A 309 8.83 13.72 8.09
N GLY A 310 9.88 12.98 7.84
CA GLY A 310 10.13 11.68 8.44
C GLY A 310 11.49 11.67 9.12
N LYS A 311 11.56 11.05 10.31
CA LYS A 311 12.83 10.83 11.00
C LYS A 311 12.74 9.63 11.93
N GLY A 312 13.74 8.77 11.85
CA GLY A 312 13.85 7.63 12.72
C GLY A 312 15.09 6.79 12.46
N TYR A 313 15.16 5.69 13.18
CA TYR A 313 16.28 4.75 13.10
C TYR A 313 15.78 3.35 13.41
N TYR A 314 16.53 2.37 12.96
CA TYR A 314 16.52 1.04 13.55
C TYR A 314 17.84 0.76 14.27
N GLU A 315 17.73 0.09 15.43
CA GLU A 315 18.86 -0.22 16.32
C GLU A 315 19.16 -1.70 16.24
N GLN A 316 20.44 -2.04 16.13
CA GLN A 316 20.89 -3.43 16.04
C GLN A 316 22.08 -3.67 16.95
N TYR A 317 22.00 -4.79 17.70
CA TYR A 317 23.15 -5.38 18.36
C TYR A 317 23.95 -6.19 17.34
N ASN A 318 25.25 -5.97 17.29
CA ASN A 318 26.16 -6.64 16.38
C ASN A 318 27.18 -7.43 17.21
N GLU A 319 27.09 -8.75 17.18
CA GLU A 319 28.04 -9.65 17.80
C GLU A 319 29.30 -9.74 16.93
N ASN A 320 30.47 -9.43 17.51
CA ASN A 320 31.74 -9.46 16.81
C ASN A 320 32.84 -10.05 17.71
N GLY A 321 32.58 -11.20 18.28
CA GLY A 321 33.48 -11.92 19.17
C GLY A 321 33.74 -11.18 20.48
N ASN A 322 34.90 -10.49 20.64
CA ASN A 322 35.23 -9.70 21.82
C ASN A 322 35.01 -8.20 21.63
N GLU A 323 34.39 -7.78 20.54
CA GLU A 323 34.22 -6.38 20.12
C GLU A 323 32.79 -6.09 19.71
N ASP A 324 31.83 -6.51 20.52
CA ASP A 324 30.41 -6.28 20.27
C ASP A 324 30.06 -4.78 20.25
N PHE A 325 29.13 -4.39 19.43
CA PHE A 325 28.73 -3.00 19.31
C PHE A 325 27.24 -2.86 18.96
N ILE A 326 26.67 -1.69 19.30
CA ILE A 326 25.30 -1.33 18.96
C ILE A 326 25.31 -0.17 17.98
N THR A 327 24.57 -0.34 16.89
CA THR A 327 24.43 0.68 15.85
C THR A 327 23.01 1.18 15.73
N ARG A 328 22.87 2.44 15.29
CA ARG A 328 21.63 3.01 14.78
C ARG A 328 21.82 3.41 13.33
N LYS A 329 20.92 2.92 12.46
CA LYS A 329 20.88 3.32 11.07
C LYS A 329 19.68 4.25 10.88
N TRP A 330 19.96 5.51 10.53
CA TRP A 330 19.03 6.61 10.51
C TRP A 330 18.51 6.92 9.11
N LEU A 331 17.27 7.35 9.04
CA LEU A 331 16.67 8.06 7.93
C LEU A 331 16.10 9.40 8.44
N ASP A 332 16.50 10.52 7.80
CA ASP A 332 15.95 11.86 8.04
C ASP A 332 15.53 12.44 6.69
N ASN A 333 14.22 12.53 6.43
CA ASN A 333 13.74 12.83 5.10
C ASN A 333 12.61 13.86 5.06
N GLN A 334 12.53 14.51 3.90
CA GLN A 334 11.47 15.46 3.58
C GLN A 334 10.91 15.18 2.18
N PHE A 335 9.59 15.15 2.06
CA PHE A 335 8.89 14.97 0.79
C PHE A 335 7.85 16.06 0.55
N ARG A 336 7.96 16.75 -0.59
CA ARG A 336 7.08 17.84 -1.00
C ARG A 336 6.35 17.49 -2.26
N VAL A 337 5.04 17.76 -2.32
CA VAL A 337 4.22 17.50 -3.51
C VAL A 337 3.33 18.70 -3.81
N ILE A 338 3.22 19.01 -5.10
CA ILE A 338 2.24 19.96 -5.66
C ILE A 338 1.44 19.21 -6.73
N ASN A 339 0.14 19.12 -6.53
CA ASN A 339 -0.81 18.54 -7.47
C ASN A 339 -1.79 19.60 -7.96
N TYR A 340 -1.97 19.74 -9.27
CA TYR A 340 -2.99 20.61 -9.84
C TYR A 340 -3.79 19.90 -10.92
N ASN A 341 -5.12 19.99 -10.84
CA ASN A 341 -6.02 19.41 -11.83
C ASN A 341 -7.09 20.42 -12.25
N LEU A 342 -7.29 20.53 -13.55
CA LEU A 342 -8.40 21.25 -14.17
C LEU A 342 -9.35 20.24 -14.81
N ASN A 343 -10.59 20.22 -14.35
CA ASN A 343 -11.60 19.27 -14.76
C ASN A 343 -12.69 19.98 -15.57
N TYR A 344 -12.97 19.50 -16.77
CA TYR A 344 -14.10 19.91 -17.59
C TYR A 344 -15.13 18.79 -17.67
N LYS A 345 -16.35 19.05 -17.24
CA LYS A 345 -17.52 18.16 -17.37
C LYS A 345 -18.47 18.69 -18.42
N GLY A 346 -18.39 18.12 -19.61
CA GLY A 346 -19.32 18.42 -20.72
C GLY A 346 -20.49 17.43 -20.76
N THR A 347 -21.35 17.59 -21.77
CA THR A 347 -22.46 16.66 -21.98
C THR A 347 -22.05 15.31 -22.54
N LYS A 348 -20.95 15.28 -23.30
CA LYS A 348 -20.39 14.07 -23.93
C LYS A 348 -18.93 13.84 -23.61
N ASN A 349 -18.27 14.80 -22.97
CA ASN A 349 -16.84 14.78 -22.74
C ASN A 349 -16.56 15.13 -21.28
N ASP A 350 -15.86 14.27 -20.58
CA ASP A 350 -15.22 14.59 -19.32
C ASP A 350 -13.71 14.63 -19.56
N ILE A 351 -13.08 15.77 -19.29
CA ILE A 351 -11.65 15.98 -19.54
C ILE A 351 -10.98 16.43 -18.24
N ILE A 352 -9.84 15.83 -17.93
CA ILE A 352 -8.97 16.25 -16.83
C ILE A 352 -7.58 16.55 -17.41
N LEU A 353 -7.10 17.75 -17.16
CA LEU A 353 -5.71 18.13 -17.34
C LEU A 353 -5.07 18.20 -15.96
N GLY A 354 -3.97 17.51 -15.76
CA GLY A 354 -3.30 17.50 -14.49
C GLY A 354 -1.80 17.62 -14.59
N SER A 355 -1.21 18.17 -13.53
CA SER A 355 0.22 18.30 -13.35
C SER A 355 0.58 17.97 -11.90
N THR A 356 1.63 17.17 -11.71
CA THR A 356 2.19 16.85 -10.42
C THR A 356 3.68 17.15 -10.42
N TYR A 357 4.16 17.81 -9.38
CA TYR A 357 5.58 17.96 -9.08
C TYR A 357 5.84 17.44 -7.69
N SER A 358 6.87 16.61 -7.52
CA SER A 358 7.34 16.20 -6.21
C SER A 358 8.86 16.32 -6.10
N GLU A 359 9.31 16.58 -4.87
CA GLU A 359 10.72 16.64 -4.51
C GLU A 359 10.93 15.91 -3.18
N TYR A 360 11.86 14.98 -3.17
CA TYR A 360 12.32 14.25 -2.00
C TYR A 360 13.76 14.59 -1.72
N ASP A 361 14.10 14.70 -0.43
CA ASP A 361 15.43 14.94 0.10
C ASP A 361 15.59 14.07 1.36
N GLY A 362 16.51 13.12 1.35
CA GLY A 362 16.70 12.16 2.44
C GLY A 362 18.17 11.94 2.77
N ASP A 363 18.50 12.08 4.04
CA ASP A 363 19.80 11.73 4.61
C ASP A 363 19.72 10.35 5.25
N HIS A 364 20.67 9.47 4.85
CA HIS A 364 20.85 8.12 5.38
C HIS A 364 22.21 8.06 6.08
N PHE A 365 22.25 7.70 7.35
CA PHE A 365 23.52 7.62 8.07
C PHE A 365 23.47 6.58 9.20
N GLY A 366 24.63 6.04 9.54
CA GLY A 366 24.78 5.08 10.63
C GLY A 366 25.69 5.62 11.72
N GLU A 367 25.33 5.39 12.98
CA GLU A 367 26.07 5.78 14.17
C GLU A 367 26.30 4.56 15.07
N THR A 368 27.49 4.42 15.63
CA THR A 368 27.75 3.47 16.71
C THR A 368 27.44 4.16 18.04
N ILE A 369 26.50 3.61 18.80
CA ILE A 369 26.05 4.22 20.07
C ILE A 369 26.64 3.55 21.30
N TRP A 370 27.17 2.34 21.15
CA TRP A 370 27.85 1.59 22.18
C TRP A 370 28.82 0.58 21.53
N ALA A 371 29.95 0.33 22.17
CA ALA A 371 30.89 -0.74 21.85
C ALA A 371 31.51 -1.30 23.12
N GLN A 372 31.65 -2.63 23.17
CA GLN A 372 32.28 -3.33 24.30
C GLN A 372 33.74 -2.88 24.50
N ASN A 373 34.46 -2.67 23.40
CA ASN A 373 35.81 -2.13 23.38
C ASN A 373 35.79 -0.86 22.55
N SER A 374 35.72 0.30 23.21
CA SER A 374 35.55 1.59 22.51
C SER A 374 36.76 2.04 21.70
N GLY A 375 37.98 1.60 22.05
CA GLY A 375 39.18 1.99 21.33
C GLY A 375 39.21 3.48 20.97
N ASP A 376 39.40 3.77 19.68
CA ASP A 376 39.32 5.12 19.11
C ASP A 376 37.95 5.51 18.57
N ILE A 377 36.85 4.74 18.90
CA ILE A 377 35.49 5.03 18.43
C ILE A 377 34.94 6.23 19.19
N GLU A 378 34.75 7.33 18.48
CA GLU A 378 33.91 8.42 18.99
C GLU A 378 32.40 8.05 18.76
N PHE A 379 31.65 7.84 19.85
CA PHE A 379 30.24 7.54 19.77
C PHE A 379 29.49 8.68 19.08
N THR A 380 28.53 8.33 18.23
CA THR A 380 27.76 9.22 17.36
C THR A 380 28.52 9.71 16.10
N ASP A 381 29.75 9.32 15.89
CA ASP A 381 30.38 9.50 14.59
C ASP A 381 29.69 8.61 13.55
N ARG A 382 29.48 9.17 12.37
CA ARG A 382 28.79 8.49 11.28
C ARG A 382 29.77 7.55 10.58
N PHE A 383 29.55 6.24 10.69
CA PHE A 383 30.34 5.24 9.96
C PHE A 383 29.92 5.12 8.49
N TYR A 384 28.73 5.58 8.13
CA TYR A 384 28.34 5.90 6.76
C TYR A 384 27.45 7.14 6.72
N ASN A 385 27.46 7.83 5.57
CA ASN A 385 26.61 8.99 5.34
C ASN A 385 26.32 9.14 3.85
N GLY A 386 25.04 9.06 3.48
CA GLY A 386 24.58 9.20 2.12
C GLY A 386 23.36 10.10 2.02
N ARG A 387 23.18 10.77 0.89
CA ARG A 387 22.03 11.63 0.63
C ARG A 387 21.39 11.32 -0.70
N GLY A 388 20.07 11.16 -0.70
CA GLY A 388 19.26 10.98 -1.89
C GLY A 388 18.40 12.19 -2.20
N LEU A 389 18.39 12.62 -3.47
CA LEU A 389 17.54 13.68 -3.99
C LEU A 389 16.76 13.16 -5.19
N LYS A 390 15.43 13.24 -5.14
CA LYS A 390 14.58 12.83 -6.25
C LYS A 390 13.57 13.91 -6.61
N LYS A 391 13.51 14.25 -7.89
CA LYS A 391 12.51 15.17 -8.46
C LYS A 391 11.70 14.43 -9.50
N ASP A 392 10.40 14.55 -9.42
CA ASP A 392 9.45 13.92 -10.34
C ASP A 392 8.45 14.94 -10.84
N PHE A 393 8.37 15.09 -12.15
CA PHE A 393 7.43 15.98 -12.80
C PHE A 393 6.58 15.21 -13.80
N SER A 394 5.28 15.22 -13.60
CA SER A 394 4.30 14.52 -14.42
C SER A 394 3.22 15.47 -14.92
N ASN A 395 2.88 15.36 -16.21
CA ASN A 395 1.72 16.00 -16.80
C ASN A 395 0.84 14.93 -17.43
N PHE A 396 -0.46 15.07 -17.33
CA PHE A 396 -1.39 14.15 -17.96
C PHE A 396 -2.63 14.82 -18.55
N PHE A 397 -3.13 14.19 -19.58
CA PHE A 397 -4.42 14.44 -20.21
C PHE A 397 -5.27 13.18 -20.09
N LYS A 398 -6.42 13.28 -19.45
CA LYS A 398 -7.40 12.19 -19.33
C LYS A 398 -8.72 12.63 -19.93
N SER A 399 -9.33 11.78 -20.72
CA SER A 399 -10.62 12.06 -21.36
C SER A 399 -11.52 10.83 -21.36
N ILE A 400 -12.80 11.06 -21.11
CA ILE A 400 -13.88 10.12 -21.36
C ILE A 400 -14.80 10.76 -22.38
N PHE A 401 -14.89 10.16 -23.56
CA PHE A 401 -15.72 10.65 -24.65
C PHE A 401 -16.89 9.72 -24.90
N GLN A 402 -18.11 10.21 -24.73
CA GLN A 402 -19.33 9.49 -25.02
C GLN A 402 -19.66 9.53 -26.53
N VAL A 403 -19.28 8.48 -27.26
CA VAL A 403 -19.56 8.33 -28.69
C VAL A 403 -21.05 8.13 -28.92
N SER A 404 -21.69 7.34 -28.08
CA SER A 404 -23.14 7.07 -28.11
C SER A 404 -23.66 6.84 -26.69
N LYS A 405 -24.98 6.68 -26.51
CA LYS A 405 -25.56 6.33 -25.21
C LYS A 405 -25.03 5.00 -24.61
N LYS A 406 -24.36 4.18 -25.44
CA LYS A 406 -23.86 2.85 -25.05
C LYS A 406 -22.34 2.75 -25.08
N ILE A 407 -21.64 3.68 -25.70
CA ILE A 407 -20.20 3.55 -25.95
C ILE A 407 -19.47 4.78 -25.45
N ASN A 408 -18.51 4.56 -24.54
CA ASN A 408 -17.54 5.54 -24.08
C ASN A 408 -16.13 5.12 -24.48
N ILE A 409 -15.34 6.07 -24.99
CA ILE A 409 -13.92 5.92 -25.22
C ILE A 409 -13.17 6.60 -24.08
N TYR A 410 -12.21 5.90 -23.52
CA TYR A 410 -11.29 6.38 -22.50
C TYR A 410 -9.90 6.60 -23.10
N THR A 411 -9.28 7.73 -22.77
CA THR A 411 -7.89 8.05 -23.13
C THR A 411 -7.21 8.71 -21.93
N ASP A 412 -5.99 8.28 -21.63
CA ASP A 412 -5.18 8.85 -20.55
C ASP A 412 -3.72 8.83 -20.99
N LEU A 413 -3.15 10.00 -21.18
CA LEU A 413 -1.80 10.21 -21.69
C LEU A 413 -0.98 10.91 -20.63
N GLN A 414 0.11 10.28 -20.17
CA GLN A 414 1.00 10.85 -19.17
C GLN A 414 2.42 10.97 -19.70
N LEU A 415 3.02 12.13 -19.47
CA LEU A 415 4.46 12.38 -19.64
C LEU A 415 5.07 12.59 -18.26
N ARG A 416 6.09 11.81 -17.92
CA ARG A 416 6.77 11.84 -16.64
C ARG A 416 8.28 12.03 -16.83
N LYS A 417 8.87 12.96 -16.06
CA LYS A 417 10.32 13.21 -16.03
C LYS A 417 10.82 13.08 -14.60
N ILE A 418 11.83 12.25 -14.41
CA ILE A 418 12.44 11.98 -13.11
C ILE A 418 13.91 12.35 -13.19
N SER A 419 14.40 13.01 -12.15
CA SER A 419 15.82 13.17 -11.87
C SER A 419 16.11 12.58 -10.50
N TYR A 420 16.98 11.59 -10.45
CA TYR A 420 17.43 10.96 -9.21
C TYR A 420 18.93 11.07 -9.09
N THR A 421 19.38 11.59 -7.96
CA THR A 421 20.78 11.67 -7.59
C THR A 421 20.96 11.14 -6.17
N THR A 422 21.93 10.28 -5.97
CA THR A 422 22.41 9.91 -4.63
C THR A 422 23.92 9.97 -4.60
N SER A 423 24.47 10.31 -3.44
CA SER A 423 25.91 10.41 -3.20
C SER A 423 26.24 10.08 -1.76
N GLY A 424 27.49 9.68 -1.52
CA GLY A 424 28.01 9.30 -0.22
C GLY A 424 28.13 7.79 -0.07
N SER A 425 28.14 7.30 1.16
CA SER A 425 28.30 5.88 1.50
C SER A 425 27.01 5.27 2.03
N THR A 426 26.93 3.95 2.00
CA THR A 426 25.92 3.14 2.72
C THR A 426 26.66 2.17 3.63
N SER A 427 25.92 1.37 4.40
CA SER A 427 26.54 0.30 5.19
C SER A 427 27.38 -0.67 4.35
N ASN A 428 27.01 -0.89 3.08
CA ASN A 428 27.62 -1.89 2.19
C ASN A 428 28.49 -1.30 1.09
N VAL A 429 28.23 -0.05 0.71
CA VAL A 429 28.89 0.60 -0.43
C VAL A 429 29.62 1.85 0.05
N SER A 430 30.94 1.86 -0.08
CA SER A 430 31.78 2.97 0.37
C SER A 430 31.59 4.27 -0.43
N ASP A 431 31.15 4.18 -1.69
CA ASP A 431 30.81 5.32 -2.56
C ASP A 431 29.66 4.93 -3.49
N LEU A 432 28.46 5.39 -3.13
CA LEU A 432 27.27 5.26 -3.95
C LEU A 432 26.98 6.58 -4.67
N THR A 433 27.49 6.72 -5.88
CA THR A 433 27.23 7.89 -6.72
C THR A 433 26.32 7.52 -7.89
N VAL A 434 25.07 7.98 -7.85
CA VAL A 434 24.09 7.79 -8.91
C VAL A 434 23.59 9.13 -9.42
N ASN A 435 23.52 9.28 -10.74
CA ASN A 435 22.87 10.43 -11.41
C ASN A 435 22.12 9.92 -12.63
N LYS A 436 20.81 9.66 -12.45
CA LYS A 436 19.95 9.11 -13.50
C LYS A 436 18.80 10.06 -13.80
N ASN A 437 18.49 10.19 -15.09
CA ASN A 437 17.36 10.96 -15.57
C ASN A 437 16.50 10.08 -16.47
N TYR A 438 15.19 10.06 -16.20
CA TYR A 438 14.22 9.28 -16.97
C TYR A 438 13.18 10.18 -17.60
N SER A 439 12.69 9.79 -18.78
CA SER A 439 11.58 10.42 -19.45
C SER A 439 10.65 9.32 -19.97
N PHE A 440 9.46 9.21 -19.34
CA PHE A 440 8.50 8.16 -19.61
C PHE A 440 7.26 8.71 -20.27
N PHE A 441 6.74 7.98 -21.27
CA PHE A 441 5.43 8.21 -21.86
C PHE A 441 4.54 7.01 -21.55
N ASN A 442 3.48 7.25 -20.79
CA ASN A 442 2.55 6.24 -20.27
C ASN A 442 1.15 6.44 -20.88
N PRO A 443 0.91 5.98 -22.13
CA PRO A 443 -0.40 6.06 -22.76
C PRO A 443 -1.32 4.95 -22.28
N LYS A 444 -2.62 5.28 -22.13
CA LYS A 444 -3.68 4.34 -21.82
C LYS A 444 -4.90 4.65 -22.67
N ALA A 445 -5.54 3.61 -23.16
CA ALA A 445 -6.77 3.73 -23.92
C ALA A 445 -7.74 2.60 -23.58
N GLY A 446 -9.03 2.85 -23.73
CA GLY A 446 -10.01 1.81 -23.50
C GLY A 446 -11.40 2.18 -24.02
N LEU A 447 -12.25 1.18 -24.01
CA LEU A 447 -13.63 1.26 -24.49
C LEU A 447 -14.55 0.65 -23.44
N ASN A 448 -15.62 1.36 -23.14
CA ASN A 448 -16.72 0.88 -22.33
C ASN A 448 -17.96 0.72 -23.21
N PHE A 449 -18.59 -0.46 -23.16
CA PHE A 449 -19.83 -0.77 -23.85
C PHE A 449 -20.94 -1.13 -22.87
N GLN A 450 -21.89 -0.21 -22.67
CA GLN A 450 -23.10 -0.43 -21.88
C GLN A 450 -24.17 -1.06 -22.79
N ARG A 451 -24.28 -2.39 -22.76
CA ARG A 451 -25.27 -3.11 -23.56
C ARG A 451 -26.70 -2.72 -23.15
N ASP A 452 -26.96 -2.76 -21.85
CA ASP A 452 -28.24 -2.42 -21.20
C ASP A 452 -27.97 -1.93 -19.76
N SER A 453 -29.00 -1.68 -18.96
CA SER A 453 -28.87 -1.19 -17.58
C SER A 453 -28.17 -2.14 -16.63
N LYS A 454 -28.03 -3.43 -16.99
CA LYS A 454 -27.43 -4.48 -16.15
C LYS A 454 -26.06 -4.93 -16.62
N ASN A 455 -25.79 -4.83 -17.93
CA ASN A 455 -24.60 -5.41 -18.56
C ASN A 455 -23.67 -4.32 -19.09
N ARG A 456 -22.42 -4.34 -18.62
CA ARG A 456 -21.33 -3.50 -19.09
C ARG A 456 -20.14 -4.36 -19.44
N PHE A 457 -19.52 -4.08 -20.59
CA PHE A 457 -18.29 -4.66 -21.05
C PHE A 457 -17.24 -3.58 -21.20
N TYR A 458 -15.99 -3.91 -20.95
CA TYR A 458 -14.90 -3.00 -21.21
C TYR A 458 -13.67 -3.73 -21.77
N PHE A 459 -12.86 -2.96 -22.46
CA PHE A 459 -11.52 -3.36 -22.89
C PHE A 459 -10.58 -2.17 -22.70
N SER A 460 -9.35 -2.44 -22.24
CA SER A 460 -8.31 -1.44 -22.11
C SER A 460 -6.94 -1.97 -22.45
N VAL A 461 -6.07 -1.05 -22.88
CA VAL A 461 -4.64 -1.24 -23.01
C VAL A 461 -3.93 -0.07 -22.38
N ALA A 462 -2.89 -0.37 -21.60
CA ALA A 462 -2.12 0.63 -20.90
C ALA A 462 -0.63 0.27 -20.96
N ARG A 463 0.23 1.30 -21.01
CA ARG A 463 1.68 1.16 -20.88
C ARG A 463 2.15 2.04 -19.74
N ALA A 464 3.05 1.52 -18.91
CA ALA A 464 3.68 2.26 -17.82
C ALA A 464 5.15 1.87 -17.66
N PHE A 465 5.92 2.80 -17.11
CA PHE A 465 7.31 2.59 -16.74
C PHE A 465 7.49 2.84 -15.25
N ARG A 466 8.48 2.17 -14.67
CA ARG A 466 8.92 2.38 -13.29
C ARG A 466 10.45 2.42 -13.23
N GLU A 467 10.97 3.42 -12.54
CA GLU A 467 12.38 3.56 -12.23
C GLU A 467 12.82 2.56 -11.15
N PRO A 468 14.12 2.20 -11.07
CA PRO A 468 14.70 1.45 -9.95
C PRO A 468 14.67 2.23 -8.63
N THR A 469 14.74 1.50 -7.52
CA THR A 469 14.85 2.03 -6.17
C THR A 469 16.30 2.33 -5.79
N ARG A 470 16.54 2.99 -4.64
CA ARG A 470 17.87 3.20 -4.09
C ARG A 470 18.61 1.86 -3.91
N SER A 471 17.98 0.87 -3.28
CA SER A 471 18.59 -0.43 -3.03
C SER A 471 18.92 -1.20 -4.32
N ASP A 472 18.14 -1.02 -5.38
CA ASP A 472 18.49 -1.61 -6.67
C ASP A 472 19.81 -1.04 -7.22
N PHE A 473 20.06 0.27 -7.05
CA PHE A 473 21.32 0.91 -7.45
C PHE A 473 22.50 0.56 -6.55
N GLU A 474 22.28 0.30 -5.28
CA GLU A 474 23.34 -0.18 -4.35
C GLU A 474 23.91 -1.52 -4.82
N ASN A 475 23.07 -2.36 -5.39
CA ASN A 475 23.47 -3.67 -5.92
C ASN A 475 23.95 -3.64 -7.38
N ASN A 476 23.31 -2.82 -8.22
CA ASN A 476 23.65 -2.72 -9.65
C ASN A 476 23.42 -1.31 -10.20
N ILE A 477 24.48 -0.55 -10.40
CA ILE A 477 24.40 0.84 -10.91
C ILE A 477 23.85 0.93 -12.36
N GLU A 478 23.95 -0.17 -13.14
CA GLU A 478 23.49 -0.26 -14.53
C GLU A 478 22.07 -0.83 -14.66
N ILE A 479 21.37 -0.98 -13.54
CA ILE A 479 20.00 -1.50 -13.48
C ILE A 479 19.05 -0.65 -14.34
N LYS A 480 18.13 -1.30 -15.03
CA LYS A 480 17.23 -0.66 -16.01
C LYS A 480 15.84 -0.46 -15.43
N PRO A 481 15.13 0.62 -15.86
CA PRO A 481 13.73 0.78 -15.52
C PRO A 481 12.88 -0.35 -16.11
N GLU A 482 11.81 -0.70 -15.39
CA GLU A 482 10.81 -1.65 -15.84
C GLU A 482 9.83 -1.02 -16.83
N GLU A 483 9.36 -1.82 -17.77
CA GLU A 483 8.24 -1.48 -18.67
C GLU A 483 7.14 -2.52 -18.51
N LEU A 484 5.90 -2.06 -18.42
CA LEU A 484 4.70 -2.89 -18.37
C LEU A 484 3.72 -2.47 -19.45
N ILE A 485 3.21 -3.45 -20.21
CA ILE A 485 2.03 -3.30 -21.06
C ILE A 485 0.95 -4.21 -20.50
N ASP A 486 -0.21 -3.62 -20.17
CA ASP A 486 -1.34 -4.29 -19.55
C ASP A 486 -2.55 -4.25 -20.48
N TYR A 487 -3.13 -5.42 -20.74
CA TYR A 487 -4.36 -5.62 -21.51
C TYR A 487 -5.43 -6.16 -20.58
N GLU A 488 -6.58 -5.50 -20.51
CA GLU A 488 -7.69 -5.95 -19.69
C GLU A 488 -9.00 -6.01 -20.48
N MET A 489 -9.81 -7.01 -20.17
CA MET A 489 -11.18 -7.14 -20.66
C MET A 489 -12.09 -7.60 -19.54
N GLY A 490 -13.17 -6.87 -19.31
CA GLY A 490 -14.10 -7.18 -18.25
C GLY A 490 -15.56 -7.18 -18.67
N TRP A 491 -16.35 -7.91 -17.90
CA TRP A 491 -17.81 -7.92 -17.95
C TRP A 491 -18.37 -7.75 -16.54
N ASN A 492 -19.22 -6.73 -16.38
CA ASN A 492 -19.94 -6.47 -15.16
C ASN A 492 -21.44 -6.71 -15.41
N TYR A 493 -22.05 -7.49 -14.54
CA TYR A 493 -23.50 -7.67 -14.46
C TYR A 493 -23.98 -7.24 -13.08
N SER A 494 -25.04 -6.45 -13.02
CA SER A 494 -25.65 -6.05 -11.76
C SER A 494 -27.17 -5.94 -11.88
N ASP A 495 -27.87 -6.57 -10.95
CA ASP A 495 -29.30 -6.32 -10.72
C ASP A 495 -29.58 -6.17 -9.21
N ASP A 496 -30.83 -6.13 -8.78
CA ASP A 496 -31.22 -5.88 -7.38
C ASP A 496 -30.76 -6.97 -6.41
N LYS A 497 -30.48 -8.18 -6.90
CA LYS A 497 -30.14 -9.34 -6.07
C LYS A 497 -28.76 -9.90 -6.36
N PHE A 498 -28.26 -9.75 -7.58
CA PHE A 498 -27.05 -10.41 -8.04
C PHE A 498 -26.09 -9.42 -8.69
N TYR A 499 -24.86 -9.47 -8.26
CA TYR A 499 -23.71 -8.79 -8.84
C TYR A 499 -22.72 -9.83 -9.33
N PHE A 500 -22.19 -9.64 -10.53
CA PHE A 500 -21.11 -10.45 -11.07
C PHE A 500 -20.13 -9.56 -11.83
N ASN A 501 -18.85 -9.77 -11.57
CA ASN A 501 -17.76 -9.12 -12.27
C ASN A 501 -16.75 -10.17 -12.72
N SER A 502 -16.35 -10.12 -13.97
CA SER A 502 -15.23 -10.90 -14.49
C SER A 502 -14.22 -9.97 -15.14
N ASN A 503 -12.95 -10.24 -14.90
CA ASN A 503 -11.84 -9.53 -15.53
C ASN A 503 -10.80 -10.52 -16.03
N LEU A 504 -10.44 -10.41 -17.29
CA LEU A 504 -9.29 -11.08 -17.91
C LEU A 504 -8.18 -10.06 -18.02
N TYR A 505 -6.97 -10.42 -17.64
CA TYR A 505 -5.82 -9.55 -17.75
C TYR A 505 -4.59 -10.28 -18.33
N TYR A 506 -3.75 -9.51 -19.02
CA TYR A 506 -2.45 -9.94 -19.52
C TYR A 506 -1.46 -8.77 -19.35
N MET A 507 -0.59 -8.90 -18.37
CA MET A 507 0.45 -7.95 -18.01
C MET A 507 1.79 -8.45 -18.52
N ASN A 508 2.34 -7.79 -19.55
CA ASN A 508 3.62 -8.16 -20.17
C ASN A 508 4.70 -7.19 -19.74
N TYR A 509 5.74 -7.72 -19.09
CA TYR A 509 6.85 -6.96 -18.54
C TYR A 509 8.09 -7.09 -19.41
N LYS A 510 8.86 -6.02 -19.43
CA LYS A 510 10.22 -5.99 -19.94
C LYS A 510 11.13 -5.39 -18.88
N ASN A 511 12.27 -6.05 -18.64
CA ASN A 511 13.22 -5.72 -17.57
C ASN A 511 12.56 -5.69 -16.18
N GLN A 512 11.66 -6.63 -15.89
CA GLN A 512 11.05 -6.70 -14.56
C GLN A 512 12.13 -6.90 -13.49
N LEU A 513 12.04 -6.16 -12.39
CA LEU A 513 12.89 -6.34 -11.23
C LEU A 513 12.37 -7.50 -10.37
N VAL A 514 13.13 -8.59 -10.34
CA VAL A 514 12.78 -9.82 -9.64
C VAL A 514 13.87 -10.20 -8.63
N LEU A 515 13.51 -11.02 -7.64
CA LEU A 515 14.43 -11.48 -6.61
C LEU A 515 15.52 -12.36 -7.22
N THR A 516 16.79 -12.11 -6.86
CA THR A 516 17.95 -12.84 -7.36
C THR A 516 18.28 -14.08 -6.52
N GLY A 517 17.83 -14.11 -5.25
CA GLY A 517 18.27 -15.08 -4.25
C GLY A 517 19.42 -14.56 -3.36
N ALA A 518 19.95 -13.36 -3.62
CA ALA A 518 20.91 -12.72 -2.72
C ALA A 518 20.18 -11.83 -1.69
N LEU A 519 20.82 -11.60 -0.54
CA LEU A 519 20.36 -10.70 0.52
C LEU A 519 21.41 -9.59 0.71
N ASP A 520 20.92 -8.41 1.15
CA ASP A 520 21.80 -7.34 1.62
C ASP A 520 22.24 -7.57 3.08
N ASP A 521 22.98 -6.63 3.67
CA ASP A 521 23.54 -6.71 5.04
C ASP A 521 22.49 -6.77 6.16
N VAL A 522 21.25 -6.43 5.86
CA VAL A 522 20.12 -6.48 6.81
C VAL A 522 19.12 -7.60 6.46
N GLY A 523 19.51 -8.50 5.53
CA GLY A 523 18.68 -9.61 5.10
C GLY A 523 17.58 -9.25 4.11
N THR A 524 17.61 -8.05 3.49
CA THR A 524 16.62 -7.66 2.47
C THR A 524 16.94 -8.33 1.13
N PRO A 525 15.96 -8.98 0.49
CA PRO A 525 16.20 -9.66 -0.78
C PRO A 525 16.56 -8.69 -1.92
N ILE A 526 17.69 -8.96 -2.57
CA ILE A 526 18.20 -8.20 -3.70
C ILE A 526 17.44 -8.52 -4.98
N ARG A 527 17.29 -7.51 -5.86
CA ARG A 527 16.62 -7.65 -7.15
C ARG A 527 17.54 -7.29 -8.31
N ASP A 528 17.25 -7.90 -9.47
CA ASP A 528 17.85 -7.54 -10.76
C ASP A 528 16.83 -7.70 -11.89
N ASN A 529 17.16 -7.21 -13.08
CA ASN A 529 16.30 -7.30 -14.26
C ASN A 529 16.22 -8.72 -14.81
N SER A 530 15.03 -9.34 -14.83
CA SER A 530 14.83 -10.70 -15.36
C SER A 530 14.69 -10.78 -16.90
N GLY A 531 14.74 -9.65 -17.62
CA GLY A 531 14.42 -9.64 -19.04
C GLY A 531 12.91 -9.56 -19.30
N GLU A 532 12.34 -10.59 -19.94
CA GLU A 532 10.89 -10.64 -20.22
C GLU A 532 10.15 -11.51 -19.22
N SER A 533 8.98 -11.09 -18.80
CA SER A 533 8.09 -11.85 -17.94
C SER A 533 6.63 -11.48 -18.20
N PHE A 534 5.69 -12.30 -17.74
CA PHE A 534 4.28 -11.96 -17.84
C PHE A 534 3.47 -12.47 -16.64
N ARG A 535 2.36 -11.78 -16.41
CA ARG A 535 1.28 -12.21 -15.53
C ARG A 535 -0.02 -12.22 -16.31
N LYS A 536 -0.77 -13.31 -16.27
CA LYS A 536 -2.08 -13.39 -16.90
C LYS A 536 -3.04 -14.16 -16.04
N GLY A 537 -4.31 -13.79 -16.10
CA GLY A 537 -5.30 -14.49 -15.31
C GLY A 537 -6.73 -14.06 -15.58
N ILE A 538 -7.62 -14.73 -14.85
CA ILE A 538 -9.05 -14.41 -14.76
C ILE A 538 -9.40 -14.16 -13.30
N GLU A 539 -10.10 -13.08 -13.05
CA GLU A 539 -10.67 -12.72 -11.76
C GLU A 539 -12.20 -12.76 -11.89
N LEU A 540 -12.85 -13.51 -11.01
CA LEU A 540 -14.30 -13.63 -10.94
C LEU A 540 -14.74 -13.16 -9.56
N GLU A 541 -15.76 -12.32 -9.52
CA GLU A 541 -16.34 -11.79 -8.30
C GLU A 541 -17.86 -11.84 -8.38
N SER A 542 -18.50 -12.29 -7.32
CA SER A 542 -19.96 -12.36 -7.25
C SER A 542 -20.46 -11.98 -5.87
N ALA A 543 -21.65 -11.36 -5.84
CA ALA A 543 -22.40 -11.14 -4.62
C ALA A 543 -23.88 -11.46 -4.88
N TYR A 544 -24.51 -12.15 -3.95
CA TYR A 544 -25.90 -12.57 -4.05
C TYR A 544 -26.67 -12.34 -2.75
N LYS A 545 -27.78 -11.60 -2.83
CA LYS A 545 -28.71 -11.42 -1.73
C LYS A 545 -29.66 -12.63 -1.66
N LEU A 546 -29.24 -13.65 -0.90
CA LEU A 546 -30.02 -14.89 -0.70
C LEU A 546 -31.40 -14.60 -0.07
N SER A 547 -31.43 -13.64 0.86
CA SER A 547 -32.65 -13.13 1.48
C SER A 547 -32.43 -11.72 2.01
N LYS A 548 -33.45 -11.11 2.64
CA LYS A 548 -33.30 -9.84 3.36
C LYS A 548 -32.30 -9.90 4.53
N LYS A 549 -31.97 -11.12 4.99
CA LYS A 549 -31.11 -11.36 6.15
C LYS A 549 -29.78 -12.02 5.81
N ILE A 550 -29.62 -12.55 4.60
CA ILE A 550 -28.44 -13.35 4.23
C ILE A 550 -27.90 -12.82 2.92
N ASN A 551 -26.62 -12.38 2.96
CA ASN A 551 -25.84 -12.04 1.80
C ASN A 551 -24.66 -13.00 1.67
N PHE A 552 -24.38 -13.44 0.46
CA PHE A 552 -23.20 -14.23 0.13
C PHE A 552 -22.37 -13.49 -0.92
N SER A 553 -21.08 -13.42 -0.73
CA SER A 553 -20.14 -12.94 -1.75
C SER A 553 -18.94 -13.86 -1.85
N ALA A 554 -18.39 -13.95 -3.04
CA ALA A 554 -17.23 -14.76 -3.33
C ALA A 554 -16.38 -14.09 -4.41
N ASN A 555 -15.07 -14.28 -4.32
CA ASN A 555 -14.15 -14.00 -5.41
C ASN A 555 -13.18 -15.15 -5.59
N ILE A 556 -12.73 -15.37 -6.82
CA ILE A 556 -11.73 -16.36 -7.17
C ILE A 556 -10.88 -15.81 -8.30
N SER A 557 -9.58 -16.03 -8.22
CA SER A 557 -8.60 -15.60 -9.21
C SER A 557 -7.73 -16.78 -9.59
N PHE A 558 -7.65 -17.06 -10.89
CA PHE A 558 -6.71 -18.02 -11.47
C PHE A 558 -5.67 -17.22 -12.26
N SER A 559 -4.40 -17.48 -12.02
CA SER A 559 -3.32 -16.78 -12.71
C SER A 559 -2.17 -17.70 -13.10
N LYS A 560 -1.42 -17.26 -14.09
CA LYS A 560 -0.12 -17.83 -14.47
C LYS A 560 0.87 -16.69 -14.59
N ASN A 561 1.99 -16.77 -13.84
CA ASN A 561 2.97 -15.71 -13.66
C ASN A 561 4.36 -16.31 -13.94
N ILE A 562 5.02 -15.85 -15.01
CA ILE A 562 6.20 -16.54 -15.58
C ILE A 562 7.30 -15.53 -15.90
N ASN A 563 8.52 -15.81 -15.46
CA ASN A 563 9.77 -15.29 -16.02
C ASN A 563 10.15 -16.12 -17.23
N ARG A 564 10.57 -15.49 -18.32
CA ARG A 564 11.04 -16.19 -19.52
C ARG A 564 12.54 -16.27 -19.53
N ASP A 565 13.07 -17.46 -19.89
CA ASP A 565 14.51 -17.69 -20.00
C ASP A 565 15.29 -17.20 -18.77
N PHE A 566 14.76 -17.49 -17.56
CA PHE A 566 15.32 -17.04 -16.31
C PHE A 566 16.72 -17.60 -16.08
N LYS A 567 17.66 -16.73 -15.75
CA LYS A 567 19.06 -17.09 -15.51
C LYS A 567 19.44 -16.76 -14.08
N THR A 568 20.20 -17.65 -13.46
CA THR A 568 20.76 -17.46 -12.12
C THR A 568 22.13 -18.08 -12.02
N ASN A 569 22.95 -17.61 -11.06
CA ASN A 569 24.20 -18.28 -10.74
C ASN A 569 23.91 -19.50 -9.86
N PHE A 570 24.53 -20.63 -10.20
CA PHE A 570 24.44 -21.85 -9.43
C PHE A 570 25.76 -22.63 -9.57
N ASN A 571 26.39 -22.99 -8.44
CA ASN A 571 27.71 -23.63 -8.38
C ASN A 571 28.78 -22.85 -9.16
N GLY A 572 28.76 -21.52 -9.07
CA GLY A 572 29.71 -20.63 -9.75
C GLY A 572 29.48 -20.47 -11.26
N GLU A 573 28.43 -21.06 -11.82
CA GLU A 573 28.10 -20.95 -13.24
C GLU A 573 26.76 -20.28 -13.48
N LEU A 574 26.68 -19.50 -14.56
CA LEU A 574 25.40 -18.90 -14.99
C LEU A 574 24.54 -19.95 -15.70
N VAL A 575 23.49 -20.40 -15.04
CA VAL A 575 22.57 -21.45 -15.55
C VAL A 575 21.28 -20.77 -16.06
N ASN A 576 20.81 -21.22 -17.24
CA ASN A 576 19.49 -20.88 -17.76
C ASN A 576 18.47 -21.94 -17.33
N LEU A 577 17.52 -21.54 -16.47
CA LEU A 577 16.45 -22.42 -15.96
C LEU A 577 15.23 -22.49 -16.91
N GLY A 578 15.23 -21.71 -18.01
CA GLY A 578 14.09 -21.59 -18.90
C GLY A 578 12.96 -20.74 -18.28
N ASP A 579 11.71 -21.13 -18.59
CA ASP A 579 10.52 -20.44 -18.06
C ASP A 579 10.28 -20.86 -16.61
N THR A 580 10.33 -19.93 -15.68
CA THR A 580 10.11 -20.18 -14.23
C THR A 580 8.95 -19.34 -13.68
N LYS A 581 8.36 -19.79 -12.58
CA LYS A 581 7.30 -19.03 -11.89
C LYS A 581 7.88 -17.78 -11.22
N ILE A 582 7.14 -16.67 -11.30
CA ILE A 582 7.50 -15.44 -10.58
C ILE A 582 7.22 -15.65 -9.09
N SER A 583 8.18 -15.28 -8.25
CA SER A 583 8.08 -15.40 -6.79
C SER A 583 6.81 -14.71 -6.25
N PHE A 584 6.29 -15.23 -5.13
CA PHE A 584 5.11 -14.72 -4.40
C PHE A 584 3.87 -14.51 -5.27
N SER A 585 3.66 -15.39 -6.23
CA SER A 585 2.58 -15.26 -7.22
C SER A 585 1.77 -16.55 -7.31
N PRO A 586 0.92 -16.85 -6.30
CA PRO A 586 0.11 -18.07 -6.28
C PRO A 586 -0.85 -18.11 -7.46
N GLU A 587 -1.03 -19.29 -8.04
CA GLU A 587 -1.89 -19.47 -9.22
C GLU A 587 -3.38 -19.41 -8.88
N LEU A 588 -3.75 -19.69 -7.62
CA LEU A 588 -5.13 -19.69 -7.13
C LEU A 588 -5.24 -18.88 -5.85
N ILE A 589 -6.13 -17.89 -5.88
CA ILE A 589 -6.54 -17.13 -4.70
C ILE A 589 -8.06 -17.08 -4.67
N SER A 590 -8.69 -17.39 -3.54
CA SER A 590 -10.13 -17.23 -3.40
C SER A 590 -10.53 -16.67 -2.03
N SER A 591 -11.68 -16.04 -1.99
CA SER A 591 -12.30 -15.59 -0.74
C SER A 591 -13.82 -15.75 -0.82
N THR A 592 -14.44 -16.07 0.32
CA THR A 592 -15.90 -16.07 0.47
C THR A 592 -16.29 -15.31 1.73
N LYS A 593 -17.44 -14.66 1.68
CA LYS A 593 -18.08 -14.00 2.82
C LYS A 593 -19.54 -14.39 2.87
N LEU A 594 -19.96 -14.98 3.99
CA LEU A 594 -21.37 -15.19 4.32
C LEU A 594 -21.76 -14.23 5.44
N GLU A 595 -22.70 -13.33 5.16
CA GLU A 595 -23.19 -12.34 6.11
C GLU A 595 -24.62 -12.67 6.50
N PHE A 596 -24.89 -12.79 7.80
CA PHE A 596 -26.20 -13.04 8.36
C PHE A 596 -26.62 -11.92 9.31
N LYS A 597 -27.76 -11.29 9.02
CA LYS A 597 -28.38 -10.23 9.82
C LYS A 597 -29.73 -10.71 10.35
N PRO A 598 -29.79 -11.39 11.50
CA PRO A 598 -31.03 -11.88 12.08
C PRO A 598 -32.01 -10.74 12.38
N ASN A 599 -31.49 -9.58 12.79
CA ASN A 599 -32.23 -8.33 13.02
C ASN A 599 -31.33 -7.12 12.70
N GLN A 600 -31.81 -5.90 12.98
CA GLN A 600 -31.09 -4.65 12.67
C GLN A 600 -29.84 -4.44 13.55
N ASN A 601 -29.78 -5.08 14.71
CA ASN A 601 -28.75 -4.86 15.69
C ASN A 601 -27.58 -5.87 15.61
N ILE A 602 -27.80 -7.03 15.00
CA ILE A 602 -26.83 -8.12 14.96
C ILE A 602 -26.41 -8.38 13.51
N GLU A 603 -25.12 -8.42 13.28
CA GLU A 603 -24.52 -8.89 12.03
C GLU A 603 -23.45 -9.95 12.37
N ILE A 604 -23.54 -11.10 11.74
CA ILE A 604 -22.58 -12.20 11.84
C ILE A 604 -21.99 -12.42 10.46
N SER A 605 -20.68 -12.36 10.33
CA SER A 605 -19.96 -12.58 9.08
C SER A 605 -18.93 -13.69 9.23
N LEU A 606 -19.02 -14.69 8.36
CA LEU A 606 -18.00 -15.73 8.21
C LEU A 606 -17.21 -15.43 6.93
N LEU A 607 -15.91 -15.25 7.08
CA LEU A 607 -15.01 -14.95 5.98
C LEU A 607 -14.03 -16.10 5.83
N ASN A 608 -13.85 -16.55 4.59
CA ASN A 608 -12.85 -17.58 4.28
C ASN A 608 -11.89 -17.04 3.22
N LYS A 609 -10.61 -17.33 3.36
CA LYS A 609 -9.55 -17.02 2.42
C LYS A 609 -8.75 -18.28 2.13
N TYR A 610 -8.50 -18.54 0.84
CA TYR A 610 -7.60 -19.58 0.39
C TYR A 610 -6.52 -19.00 -0.53
N ILE A 611 -5.29 -19.38 -0.29
CA ILE A 611 -4.12 -19.02 -1.11
C ILE A 611 -3.43 -20.32 -1.49
N GLY A 612 -3.21 -20.50 -2.81
CA GLY A 612 -2.47 -21.62 -3.37
C GLY A 612 -0.99 -21.59 -3.00
N ASP A 613 -0.29 -22.67 -3.28
CA ASP A 613 1.16 -22.73 -3.13
C ASP A 613 1.86 -21.67 -3.99
N GLN A 614 3.01 -21.23 -3.53
CA GLN A 614 3.84 -20.21 -4.18
C GLN A 614 5.31 -20.43 -3.83
N TYR A 615 6.21 -19.83 -4.61
CA TYR A 615 7.64 -19.86 -4.36
C TYR A 615 8.11 -18.50 -3.80
N MET A 616 9.07 -18.52 -2.88
CA MET A 616 9.75 -17.31 -2.39
C MET A 616 10.85 -16.85 -3.35
N SER A 617 11.31 -17.74 -4.24
CA SER A 617 12.34 -17.47 -5.28
C SER A 617 11.76 -17.54 -6.69
N ASN A 618 12.58 -17.15 -7.66
CA ASN A 618 12.28 -17.30 -9.09
C ASN A 618 12.93 -18.55 -9.69
N THR A 619 13.58 -19.38 -8.87
CA THR A 619 14.28 -20.63 -9.31
C THR A 619 13.37 -21.85 -9.27
N GLU A 620 12.19 -21.76 -8.65
CA GLU A 620 11.28 -22.88 -8.36
C GLU A 620 11.94 -23.99 -7.51
N SER A 621 12.94 -23.66 -6.69
CA SER A 621 13.51 -24.59 -5.73
C SER A 621 12.46 -25.05 -4.73
N ASP A 622 12.44 -26.33 -4.41
CA ASP A 622 11.53 -26.90 -3.40
C ASP A 622 11.75 -26.28 -2.02
N PHE A 623 12.99 -25.86 -1.69
CA PHE A 623 13.29 -25.11 -0.46
C PHE A 623 12.57 -23.77 -0.38
N SER A 624 12.34 -23.13 -1.53
CA SER A 624 11.67 -21.83 -1.59
C SER A 624 10.15 -21.91 -1.63
N LYS A 625 9.55 -23.10 -1.51
CA LYS A 625 8.12 -23.28 -1.64
C LYS A 625 7.39 -22.97 -0.33
N LEU A 626 6.36 -22.14 -0.43
CA LEU A 626 5.36 -21.94 0.62
C LEU A 626 4.10 -22.75 0.29
N ASP A 627 3.65 -23.55 1.22
CA ASP A 627 2.46 -24.39 1.07
C ASP A 627 1.18 -23.56 0.99
N SER A 628 0.20 -24.11 0.29
CA SER A 628 -1.15 -23.54 0.26
C SER A 628 -1.82 -23.57 1.63
N PHE A 629 -2.64 -22.55 1.90
CA PHE A 629 -3.39 -22.50 3.14
C PHE A 629 -4.79 -21.91 2.97
N GLY A 630 -5.66 -22.30 3.89
CA GLY A 630 -6.99 -21.72 4.03
C GLY A 630 -7.25 -21.28 5.46
N VAL A 631 -7.73 -20.05 5.63
CA VAL A 631 -8.09 -19.50 6.95
C VAL A 631 -9.53 -19.02 6.94
N THR A 632 -10.18 -19.11 8.10
CA THR A 632 -11.57 -18.70 8.28
C THR A 632 -11.69 -17.80 9.49
N ASP A 633 -12.28 -16.62 9.30
CA ASP A 633 -12.50 -15.64 10.36
C ASP A 633 -13.99 -15.47 10.63
N LEU A 634 -14.34 -15.26 11.90
CA LEU A 634 -15.70 -14.97 12.35
C LEU A 634 -15.75 -13.54 12.91
N ILE A 635 -16.70 -12.75 12.41
CA ILE A 635 -16.96 -11.40 12.92
C ILE A 635 -18.40 -11.35 13.42
N ILE A 636 -18.58 -10.84 14.64
CA ILE A 636 -19.90 -10.59 15.23
C ILE A 636 -19.98 -9.12 15.60
N LYS A 637 -20.89 -8.38 14.99
CA LYS A 637 -21.21 -7.00 15.35
C LYS A 637 -22.56 -6.98 16.05
N TYR A 638 -22.59 -6.33 17.20
CA TYR A 638 -23.81 -5.97 17.92
C TYR A 638 -23.85 -4.47 18.08
N GLY A 639 -24.90 -3.81 17.54
CA GLY A 639 -25.07 -2.38 17.62
C GLY A 639 -26.47 -2.04 18.08
N PHE A 640 -26.60 -1.01 18.89
CA PHE A 640 -27.89 -0.43 19.23
C PHE A 640 -27.83 1.10 19.13
N GLU A 641 -28.91 1.62 18.54
CA GLU A 641 -29.08 3.04 18.33
C GLU A 641 -29.76 3.66 19.55
N LYS A 642 -29.31 4.89 19.85
CA LYS A 642 -29.93 5.86 20.75
C LYS A 642 -30.34 5.34 22.15
N THR A 643 -29.43 5.56 23.08
CA THR A 643 -29.73 5.59 24.50
C THR A 643 -29.89 7.05 24.97
N SER A 644 -30.15 7.27 26.28
CA SER A 644 -30.23 8.62 26.85
C SER A 644 -28.93 9.44 26.71
N PHE A 645 -27.77 8.78 26.58
CA PHE A 645 -26.44 9.41 26.58
C PHE A 645 -25.68 9.18 25.27
N PHE A 646 -25.95 8.09 24.53
CA PHE A 646 -25.20 7.72 23.33
C PHE A 646 -26.12 7.76 22.12
N SER A 647 -25.61 8.33 21.03
CA SER A 647 -26.27 8.27 19.71
C SER A 647 -26.12 6.88 19.07
N GLU A 648 -25.03 6.17 19.37
CA GLU A 648 -24.76 4.81 18.91
C GLU A 648 -23.82 4.11 19.88
N VAL A 649 -24.04 2.82 20.11
CA VAL A 649 -23.07 1.93 20.76
C VAL A 649 -22.91 0.68 19.92
N SER A 650 -21.67 0.28 19.64
CA SER A 650 -21.40 -0.95 18.91
C SER A 650 -20.32 -1.79 19.60
N ILE A 651 -20.51 -3.10 19.58
CA ILE A 651 -19.57 -4.11 20.07
C ILE A 651 -19.20 -4.98 18.86
N ASN A 652 -17.92 -5.14 18.62
CA ASN A 652 -17.39 -5.96 17.54
C ASN A 652 -16.47 -7.04 18.13
N LEU A 653 -16.78 -8.30 17.88
CA LEU A 653 -15.92 -9.45 18.18
C LEU A 653 -15.40 -10.02 16.86
N MET A 654 -14.10 -10.14 16.74
CA MET A 654 -13.44 -10.82 15.65
C MET A 654 -12.63 -11.99 16.19
N ILE A 655 -12.86 -13.17 15.65
CA ILE A 655 -12.08 -14.37 15.90
C ILE A 655 -11.41 -14.76 14.61
N ASN A 656 -10.10 -14.51 14.54
CA ASN A 656 -9.28 -14.85 13.39
C ASN A 656 -8.92 -16.34 13.44
N ASN A 657 -8.80 -16.96 12.27
CA ASN A 657 -8.36 -18.33 12.11
C ASN A 657 -9.10 -19.31 13.06
N ILE A 658 -10.44 -19.31 13.00
CA ILE A 658 -11.28 -20.12 13.92
C ILE A 658 -10.97 -21.62 13.87
N LEU A 659 -10.44 -22.10 12.73
CA LEU A 659 -10.07 -23.50 12.53
C LEU A 659 -8.68 -23.84 13.11
N ASN A 660 -7.97 -22.84 13.65
CA ASN A 660 -6.65 -22.99 14.27
C ASN A 660 -5.58 -23.57 13.34
N LYS A 661 -5.61 -23.20 12.04
CA LYS A 661 -4.65 -23.65 11.04
C LYS A 661 -3.28 -23.02 11.30
N GLU A 662 -2.24 -23.80 11.30
CA GLU A 662 -0.86 -23.33 11.20
C GLU A 662 -0.54 -23.03 9.74
N TYR A 663 0.03 -21.84 9.48
CA TYR A 663 0.37 -21.42 8.13
C TYR A 663 1.48 -20.38 8.12
N VAL A 664 2.11 -20.24 6.96
CA VAL A 664 3.12 -19.23 6.66
C VAL A 664 2.66 -18.47 5.42
N SER A 665 2.53 -17.16 5.50
CA SER A 665 2.06 -16.34 4.37
C SER A 665 3.19 -15.66 3.62
N ASN A 666 4.38 -15.58 4.22
CA ASN A 666 5.56 -14.88 3.71
C ASN A 666 6.84 -15.55 4.21
N GLY A 667 7.94 -15.22 3.55
CA GLY A 667 9.27 -15.66 3.91
C GLY A 667 10.27 -15.02 2.96
N TYR A 668 11.52 -15.44 3.04
CA TYR A 668 12.54 -15.15 2.05
C TYR A 668 13.36 -16.40 1.76
N TYR A 669 14.00 -16.38 0.62
CA TYR A 669 14.90 -17.42 0.16
C TYR A 669 16.22 -16.76 -0.25
N TYR A 670 17.33 -17.38 0.10
CA TYR A 670 18.65 -16.91 -0.27
C TYR A 670 19.57 -18.04 -0.66
N THR A 671 20.60 -17.69 -1.40
CA THR A 671 21.69 -18.58 -1.78
C THR A 671 23.01 -17.89 -1.52
N TYR A 672 24.01 -18.68 -1.17
CA TYR A 672 25.40 -18.26 -1.16
C TYR A 672 26.30 -19.37 -1.67
N ASP A 673 27.43 -18.99 -2.25
CA ASP A 673 28.39 -19.95 -2.76
C ASP A 673 29.42 -20.32 -1.68
N ASP A 674 29.41 -21.56 -1.25
CA ASP A 674 30.46 -22.12 -0.37
C ASP A 674 31.72 -22.36 -1.17
N THR A 675 32.72 -21.51 -0.94
CA THR A 675 34.05 -21.54 -1.57
C THR A 675 35.15 -21.93 -0.60
N TRP A 676 34.82 -22.19 0.67
CA TRP A 676 35.77 -22.46 1.75
C TRP A 676 35.80 -23.92 2.21
N SER A 677 34.71 -24.68 2.08
CA SER A 677 34.65 -26.09 2.48
C SER A 677 35.47 -26.99 1.55
N ASP A 678 35.47 -26.71 0.26
CA ASP A 678 36.34 -27.34 -0.76
C ASP A 678 36.91 -26.29 -1.70
N PRO A 679 38.23 -25.94 -1.60
CA PRO A 679 38.84 -24.91 -2.46
C PRO A 679 38.76 -25.22 -3.98
N ASN A 680 38.42 -26.45 -4.38
CA ASN A 680 38.37 -26.85 -5.78
C ASN A 680 36.93 -26.92 -6.33
N SER A 681 35.92 -26.69 -5.51
CA SER A 681 34.53 -26.71 -5.93
C SER A 681 33.75 -25.54 -5.32
N ILE A 682 32.84 -24.98 -6.11
CA ILE A 682 31.86 -24.00 -5.63
C ILE A 682 30.55 -24.74 -5.48
N ILE A 683 29.97 -24.71 -4.26
CA ILE A 683 28.68 -25.32 -4.00
C ILE A 683 27.72 -24.24 -3.55
N THR A 684 26.65 -24.05 -4.30
CA THR A 684 25.58 -23.13 -3.89
C THR A 684 24.75 -23.76 -2.78
N ILE A 685 24.76 -23.11 -1.62
CA ILE A 685 23.93 -23.45 -0.45
C ILE A 685 22.64 -22.64 -0.52
N GLU A 686 21.52 -23.29 -0.26
CA GLU A 686 20.19 -22.68 -0.21
C GLU A 686 19.73 -22.50 1.24
N GLY A 687 19.13 -21.36 1.54
CA GLY A 687 18.57 -21.08 2.85
C GLY A 687 17.22 -20.38 2.75
N THR A 688 16.45 -20.45 3.84
CA THR A 688 15.12 -19.86 3.91
C THR A 688 14.87 -19.24 5.28
N GLY A 689 14.06 -18.18 5.31
CA GLY A 689 13.47 -17.63 6.52
C GLY A 689 11.95 -17.53 6.35
N TYR A 690 11.21 -18.05 7.31
CA TYR A 690 9.75 -18.08 7.31
C TYR A 690 9.18 -17.10 8.32
N TYR A 691 8.02 -16.50 7.99
CA TYR A 691 7.25 -15.64 8.91
C TYR A 691 5.94 -16.36 9.30
N PRO A 692 5.92 -17.10 10.40
CA PRO A 692 4.74 -17.83 10.87
C PRO A 692 3.63 -16.89 11.26
N GLN A 693 2.41 -17.22 10.89
CA GLN A 693 1.23 -16.43 11.22
C GLN A 693 0.51 -17.02 12.44
N ALA A 694 -0.17 -16.11 13.17
CA ALA A 694 -0.88 -16.43 14.39
C ALA A 694 -1.93 -17.54 14.20
N LYS A 695 -1.98 -18.45 15.16
CA LYS A 695 -3.06 -19.42 15.33
C LYS A 695 -4.36 -18.70 15.65
N ARG A 696 -5.39 -19.43 16.11
CA ARG A 696 -6.65 -18.81 16.54
C ARG A 696 -6.40 -17.71 17.56
N ASN A 697 -6.89 -16.51 17.25
CA ASN A 697 -6.77 -15.35 18.13
C ASN A 697 -8.04 -14.49 18.03
N PHE A 698 -8.22 -13.55 18.94
CA PHE A 698 -9.42 -12.73 18.97
C PHE A 698 -9.10 -11.25 19.22
N LEU A 699 -10.02 -10.40 18.78
CA LEU A 699 -10.08 -8.97 19.07
C LEU A 699 -11.53 -8.63 19.45
N LEU A 700 -11.72 -7.91 20.54
CA LEU A 700 -13.01 -7.42 21.01
C LEU A 700 -12.97 -5.91 21.13
N GLY A 701 -13.84 -5.22 20.41
CA GLY A 701 -13.92 -3.78 20.41
C GLY A 701 -15.28 -3.27 20.86
N ILE A 702 -15.26 -2.08 21.47
CA ILE A 702 -16.47 -1.31 21.80
C ILE A 702 -16.31 0.13 21.34
N THR A 703 -17.37 0.67 20.77
CA THR A 703 -17.42 2.07 20.30
C THR A 703 -18.63 2.76 20.92
N PHE A 704 -18.39 3.94 21.48
CA PHE A 704 -19.40 4.86 22.02
C PHE A 704 -19.40 6.12 21.17
N LYS A 705 -20.56 6.51 20.66
CA LYS A 705 -20.73 7.75 19.91
C LYS A 705 -21.78 8.63 20.62
N PHE A 706 -21.42 9.87 20.84
CA PHE A 706 -22.24 10.88 21.51
C PHE A 706 -22.84 11.85 20.51
#